data_82f25724eb75241ad607ec820cefe478
#
_entry.id   82f25724eb75241ad607ec820cefe478
#
_cell.length_a   1.000
_cell.length_b   1.000
_cell.length_c   1.000
_cell.angle_alpha   90.00
_cell.angle_beta   90.00
_cell.angle_gamma   90.00
#
_symmetry.space_group_name_H-M   'P 1'
#
loop_
_entity.id
_entity.type
_entity.pdbx_description
1 polymer ?
#
loop_
_entity_poly.entity_id
_entity_poly.type
_entity_poly.pdbx_seq_one_letter_code
_entity_poly.pdbx_strand_id
1 'polypeptide(L)'
;LLFVQAYCDLALPDYTSKIVDTGIQQGGIESPLPQTVRQSTLDALSLLMSEEDAQKLQNAYQYYLQDDGVLQLRSDLTEDERTALEEAVTTPDIVLYMAATQAANTPAGQSNMGMTGLAETPSAAADADTETVTPTAANLDTVCSQFAAMSQMPGFDRSMLQKQLDGAMSQLDSTLLENLKSQSLLLVQLEYEAQGVAQDVQMGYLFRVGGQMLALTLLMVAVAVAVGFLASRVSAAIGRDLRRETFSSVIGFSNAEIENFSTASLITRTTNDIQQVQFVCVILLRMVAYAPILGIGGVLHVVGSSSGLSWIVVLDVALLLLLLLFLMSVAMPKFKVMQQLVDRLNLVSREILTGIMPVRAFSREKFEEQRFDKANRELMGTQLFTNRAMVAMMPFMTLIMNGTSLLIVWFGGKAMDAGTMQVGEMIAFITYTMQIVMSFLMLAMVAVMLPRAGVAADRIDEVIRTKATIHDPDEAAAKAAQAHTDWQGVVQFEDVSFRYPGADSDALEHISFTAKPGETTAIIGSTGCGKSTLLNLIPRFYDVTGGKVTVDGIDVREMPQAQLHDLLGYVPQKGVLFSGTIDSNLKFGGEDITDAQVHKAAAIAQATDFIEAKSESYQSPIAQGGSNVSGGQKQRLSIARAIAKNPKVYLFDDSFSALDYKTDVTLRRALKAQTDNATVIIVAQRISTVLHANQILVLDEGRLVGKGTHAQLMVSCPEYQEIARSQLSQKELALDTLNTEKEGE
;
A
#
# COMPACT_ATOMS: atom_id res chain seq x y z
N LEU A 1 -8.04 -9.24 -14.88
CA LEU A 1 -9.19 -8.60 -14.23
C LEU A 1 -9.22 -7.08 -14.47
N LEU A 2 -8.11 -6.35 -14.24
CA LEU A 2 -8.05 -4.88 -14.46
C LEU A 2 -8.34 -4.49 -15.91
N PHE A 3 -7.88 -5.28 -16.90
CA PHE A 3 -8.21 -5.07 -18.29
C PHE A 3 -9.71 -5.23 -18.55
N VAL A 4 -10.35 -6.25 -17.97
CA VAL A 4 -11.79 -6.46 -18.09
C VAL A 4 -12.57 -5.31 -17.45
N GLN A 5 -12.14 -4.87 -16.27
CA GLN A 5 -12.74 -3.72 -15.59
C GLN A 5 -12.66 -2.46 -16.47
N ALA A 6 -11.47 -2.12 -16.97
CA ALA A 6 -11.27 -0.93 -17.80
C ALA A 6 -12.03 -1.02 -19.14
N TYR A 7 -12.11 -2.20 -19.74
CA TYR A 7 -12.91 -2.42 -20.94
C TYR A 7 -14.40 -2.17 -20.68
N CYS A 8 -14.93 -2.70 -19.57
CA CYS A 8 -16.32 -2.43 -19.19
C CYS A 8 -16.58 -0.94 -18.99
N ASP A 9 -15.66 -0.24 -18.28
CA ASP A 9 -15.77 1.21 -18.06
C ASP A 9 -15.74 2.02 -19.35
N LEU A 10 -14.87 1.64 -20.29
CA LEU A 10 -14.74 2.31 -21.60
C LEU A 10 -15.92 2.02 -22.53
N ALA A 11 -16.61 0.88 -22.36
CA ALA A 11 -17.77 0.55 -23.19
C ALA A 11 -19.07 1.25 -22.73
N LEU A 12 -19.17 1.66 -21.46
CA LEU A 12 -20.41 2.26 -20.91
C LEU A 12 -20.84 3.55 -21.64
N PRO A 13 -19.94 4.50 -21.99
CA PRO A 13 -20.33 5.69 -22.73
C PRO A 13 -20.96 5.37 -24.10
N ASP A 14 -20.46 4.34 -24.80
CA ASP A 14 -21.03 3.92 -26.09
C ASP A 14 -22.47 3.39 -25.95
N TYR A 15 -22.76 2.63 -24.87
CA TYR A 15 -24.14 2.22 -24.57
C TYR A 15 -25.03 3.41 -24.22
N THR A 16 -24.49 4.43 -23.54
CA THR A 16 -25.23 5.66 -23.24
C THR A 16 -25.55 6.42 -24.54
N SER A 17 -24.58 6.53 -25.46
CA SER A 17 -24.80 7.11 -26.79
C SER A 17 -25.92 6.36 -27.54
N LYS A 18 -25.86 5.01 -27.61
CA LYS A 18 -26.88 4.19 -28.24
C LYS A 18 -28.29 4.39 -27.66
N ILE A 19 -28.38 4.52 -26.32
CA ILE A 19 -29.66 4.79 -25.67
C ILE A 19 -30.21 6.15 -26.11
N VAL A 20 -29.36 7.17 -26.16
CA VAL A 20 -29.77 8.53 -26.50
C VAL A 20 -30.07 8.68 -28.00
N ASP A 21 -29.10 8.30 -28.84
CA ASP A 21 -29.16 8.54 -30.27
C ASP A 21 -30.18 7.57 -30.91
N THR A 22 -29.94 6.27 -30.79
CA THR A 22 -30.82 5.27 -31.43
C THR A 22 -32.11 5.09 -30.62
N GLY A 23 -32.02 4.97 -29.27
CA GLY A 23 -33.18 4.65 -28.46
C GLY A 23 -34.17 5.81 -28.33
N ILE A 24 -33.69 7.05 -28.09
CA ILE A 24 -34.56 8.19 -27.81
C ILE A 24 -34.79 9.00 -29.09
N GLN A 25 -33.73 9.39 -29.82
CA GLN A 25 -33.87 10.26 -30.98
C GLN A 25 -34.41 9.54 -32.21
N GLN A 26 -33.96 8.30 -32.45
CA GLN A 26 -34.36 7.50 -33.60
C GLN A 26 -35.49 6.48 -33.30
N GLY A 27 -36.12 6.58 -32.09
CA GLY A 27 -37.26 5.70 -31.77
C GLY A 27 -36.91 4.21 -31.66
N GLY A 28 -35.62 3.84 -31.40
CA GLY A 28 -35.15 2.46 -31.31
C GLY A 28 -34.82 1.82 -32.65
N ILE A 29 -34.66 2.60 -33.72
CA ILE A 29 -34.45 2.16 -35.09
C ILE A 29 -32.96 2.19 -35.41
N GLU A 30 -32.37 1.04 -35.72
CA GLU A 30 -30.93 0.89 -36.05
C GLU A 30 -30.65 0.88 -37.56
N SER A 31 -31.66 0.61 -38.39
CA SER A 31 -31.50 0.37 -39.82
C SER A 31 -32.60 1.07 -40.61
N PRO A 32 -32.30 1.62 -41.81
CA PRO A 32 -33.33 2.13 -42.74
C PRO A 32 -34.24 1.04 -43.25
N LEU A 33 -33.92 -0.24 -43.08
CA LEU A 33 -34.74 -1.36 -43.49
C LEU A 33 -35.68 -1.78 -42.34
N PRO A 34 -36.99 -1.43 -42.37
CA PRO A 34 -37.94 -1.74 -41.30
C PRO A 34 -38.15 -3.26 -41.14
N GLN A 35 -38.31 -3.72 -39.89
CA GLN A 35 -38.63 -5.12 -39.58
C GLN A 35 -40.05 -5.49 -40.08
N THR A 36 -40.96 -4.54 -40.06
CA THR A 36 -42.32 -4.65 -40.56
C THR A 36 -42.65 -3.42 -41.40
N VAL A 37 -43.30 -3.60 -42.55
CA VAL A 37 -43.66 -2.54 -43.47
C VAL A 37 -45.07 -2.78 -44.02
N ARG A 38 -45.85 -1.71 -44.18
CA ARG A 38 -47.16 -1.82 -44.85
C ARG A 38 -46.99 -1.97 -46.34
N GLN A 39 -47.91 -2.70 -46.98
CA GLN A 39 -47.86 -2.93 -48.43
C GLN A 39 -47.81 -1.59 -49.19
N SER A 40 -48.57 -0.57 -48.76
CA SER A 40 -48.60 0.74 -49.40
C SER A 40 -47.24 1.45 -49.40
N THR A 41 -46.51 1.35 -48.30
CA THR A 41 -45.17 1.95 -48.15
C THR A 41 -44.14 1.17 -48.95
N LEU A 42 -44.21 -0.17 -48.95
CA LEU A 42 -43.33 -1.02 -49.76
C LEU A 42 -43.51 -0.78 -51.24
N ASP A 43 -44.74 -0.61 -51.69
CA ASP A 43 -45.06 -0.29 -53.09
C ASP A 43 -44.51 1.09 -53.47
N ALA A 44 -44.69 2.10 -52.62
CA ALA A 44 -44.14 3.44 -52.86
C ALA A 44 -42.60 3.44 -52.91
N LEU A 45 -41.91 2.75 -52.00
CA LEU A 45 -40.45 2.57 -52.03
C LEU A 45 -40.01 1.84 -53.30
N SER A 46 -40.71 0.77 -53.67
CA SER A 46 -40.42 0.00 -54.87
C SER A 46 -40.50 0.84 -56.16
N LEU A 47 -41.35 1.85 -56.19
CA LEU A 47 -41.45 2.78 -57.35
C LEU A 47 -40.25 3.70 -57.54
N LEU A 48 -39.57 4.01 -56.38
CA LEU A 48 -38.40 4.89 -56.32
C LEU A 48 -37.08 4.18 -56.57
N MET A 49 -37.08 2.84 -56.65
CA MET A 49 -35.88 2.00 -56.78
C MET A 49 -35.72 1.48 -58.21
N SER A 50 -34.57 0.89 -58.55
CA SER A 50 -34.32 0.13 -59.72
C SER A 50 -35.25 -1.11 -59.81
N GLU A 51 -35.54 -1.61 -61.00
CA GLU A 51 -36.41 -2.78 -61.15
C GLU A 51 -35.82 -4.02 -60.46
N GLU A 52 -34.49 -4.14 -60.51
CA GLU A 52 -33.76 -5.22 -59.89
C GLU A 52 -33.80 -5.12 -58.34
N ASP A 53 -33.55 -3.92 -57.79
CA ASP A 53 -33.51 -3.70 -56.33
C ASP A 53 -34.92 -3.74 -55.74
N ALA A 54 -35.94 -3.27 -56.48
CA ALA A 54 -37.31 -3.37 -56.05
C ALA A 54 -37.78 -4.82 -55.98
N GLN A 55 -37.38 -5.69 -56.92
CA GLN A 55 -37.64 -7.11 -56.82
C GLN A 55 -36.93 -7.78 -55.64
N LYS A 56 -35.69 -7.40 -55.40
CA LYS A 56 -34.95 -7.87 -54.21
C LYS A 56 -35.65 -7.44 -52.91
N LEU A 57 -36.08 -6.17 -52.83
CA LEU A 57 -36.80 -5.64 -51.66
C LEU A 57 -38.14 -6.37 -51.44
N GLN A 58 -38.95 -6.54 -52.49
CA GLN A 58 -40.20 -7.27 -52.39
C GLN A 58 -40.03 -8.74 -52.01
N ASN A 59 -38.97 -9.40 -52.49
CA ASN A 59 -38.67 -10.78 -52.14
C ASN A 59 -38.11 -10.91 -50.68
N ALA A 60 -37.59 -9.82 -50.10
CA ALA A 60 -37.09 -9.78 -48.73
C ALA A 60 -38.23 -9.73 -47.70
N TYR A 61 -39.44 -9.36 -48.12
CA TYR A 61 -40.61 -9.29 -47.23
C TYR A 61 -41.59 -10.41 -47.47
N GLN A 62 -42.22 -10.96 -46.46
CA GLN A 62 -43.24 -11.99 -46.49
C GLN A 62 -44.50 -11.51 -45.76
N TYR A 63 -45.66 -11.95 -46.24
CA TYR A 63 -46.91 -11.66 -45.55
C TYR A 63 -46.89 -12.22 -44.15
N TYR A 64 -47.17 -11.35 -43.17
CA TYR A 64 -47.41 -11.75 -41.81
C TYR A 64 -48.82 -12.33 -41.71
N LEU A 65 -48.97 -13.48 -41.02
CA LEU A 65 -50.24 -14.24 -40.91
C LEU A 65 -51.36 -13.52 -40.11
N GLN A 66 -51.24 -12.25 -39.84
CA GLN A 66 -52.28 -11.42 -39.22
C GLN A 66 -52.76 -10.35 -40.20
N ASP A 67 -54.03 -10.23 -40.34
CA ASP A 67 -54.97 -9.66 -41.29
C ASP A 67 -54.84 -8.16 -41.67
N ASP A 68 -53.68 -7.48 -41.40
CA ASP A 68 -53.60 -6.01 -41.52
C ASP A 68 -52.76 -5.47 -42.70
N GLY A 69 -52.40 -6.29 -43.67
CA GLY A 69 -51.59 -5.83 -44.83
C GLY A 69 -50.17 -5.39 -44.50
N VAL A 70 -49.64 -5.86 -43.37
CA VAL A 70 -48.27 -5.63 -42.92
C VAL A 70 -47.41 -6.82 -43.33
N LEU A 71 -46.24 -6.53 -43.88
CA LEU A 71 -45.23 -7.51 -44.32
C LEU A 71 -44.10 -7.52 -43.33
N GLN A 72 -43.51 -8.70 -43.07
CA GLN A 72 -42.36 -8.87 -42.21
C GLN A 72 -41.11 -9.18 -43.00
N LEU A 73 -39.98 -8.60 -42.61
CA LEU A 73 -38.67 -8.88 -43.16
C LEU A 73 -38.26 -10.33 -42.84
N ARG A 74 -37.77 -11.03 -43.84
CA ARG A 74 -37.32 -12.42 -43.71
C ARG A 74 -36.11 -12.51 -42.78
N SER A 75 -36.13 -13.49 -41.88
CA SER A 75 -35.04 -13.73 -40.91
C SER A 75 -33.84 -14.51 -41.47
N ASP A 76 -33.97 -15.07 -42.69
CA ASP A 76 -32.95 -15.89 -43.35
C ASP A 76 -32.07 -15.10 -44.33
N LEU A 77 -32.17 -13.77 -44.35
CA LEU A 77 -31.30 -12.90 -45.14
C LEU A 77 -29.87 -12.94 -44.61
N THR A 78 -28.92 -13.07 -45.51
CA THR A 78 -27.49 -12.94 -45.17
C THR A 78 -27.14 -11.49 -44.84
N GLU A 79 -26.06 -11.27 -44.07
CA GLU A 79 -25.63 -9.94 -43.69
C GLU A 79 -25.25 -9.06 -44.88
N ASP A 80 -24.69 -9.67 -45.94
CA ASP A 80 -24.36 -8.98 -47.20
C ASP A 80 -25.62 -8.57 -47.97
N GLU A 81 -26.65 -9.43 -48.04
CA GLU A 81 -27.92 -9.11 -48.67
C GLU A 81 -28.67 -8.01 -47.93
N ARG A 82 -28.62 -8.04 -46.59
CA ARG A 82 -29.21 -7.01 -45.74
C ARG A 82 -28.54 -5.66 -45.96
N THR A 83 -27.20 -5.61 -45.95
CA THR A 83 -26.44 -4.39 -46.21
C THR A 83 -26.71 -3.81 -47.61
N ALA A 84 -26.78 -4.66 -48.63
CA ALA A 84 -27.13 -4.21 -50.00
C ALA A 84 -28.55 -3.63 -50.09
N LEU A 85 -29.51 -4.20 -49.36
CA LEU A 85 -30.88 -3.68 -49.29
C LEU A 85 -30.96 -2.37 -48.50
N GLU A 86 -30.21 -2.24 -47.38
CA GLU A 86 -30.12 -1.02 -46.58
C GLU A 86 -29.57 0.15 -47.43
N GLU A 87 -28.55 -0.09 -48.24
CA GLU A 87 -28.00 0.91 -49.15
C GLU A 87 -29.04 1.28 -50.25
N ALA A 88 -29.71 0.30 -50.82
CA ALA A 88 -30.68 0.52 -51.88
C ALA A 88 -31.95 1.28 -51.43
N VAL A 89 -32.39 1.07 -50.16
CA VAL A 89 -33.60 1.70 -49.58
C VAL A 89 -33.32 3.11 -49.09
N THR A 90 -32.09 3.43 -48.69
CA THR A 90 -31.74 4.72 -48.06
C THR A 90 -32.18 5.93 -48.89
N THR A 91 -31.91 5.97 -50.20
CA THR A 91 -32.33 7.07 -51.09
C THR A 91 -33.85 7.16 -51.25
N PRO A 92 -34.57 6.08 -51.54
CA PRO A 92 -36.03 6.06 -51.53
C PRO A 92 -36.68 6.53 -50.23
N ASP A 93 -36.12 6.12 -49.06
CA ASP A 93 -36.61 6.54 -47.76
C ASP A 93 -36.50 8.05 -47.55
N ILE A 94 -35.37 8.64 -47.93
CA ILE A 94 -35.14 10.08 -47.83
C ILE A 94 -36.17 10.82 -48.67
N VAL A 95 -36.39 10.38 -49.90
CA VAL A 95 -37.34 11.01 -50.84
C VAL A 95 -38.77 10.92 -50.31
N LEU A 96 -39.18 9.75 -49.82
CA LEU A 96 -40.51 9.53 -49.28
C LEU A 96 -40.75 10.35 -48.00
N TYR A 97 -39.70 10.48 -47.12
CA TYR A 97 -39.78 11.30 -45.93
C TYR A 97 -39.87 12.80 -46.30
N MET A 98 -39.08 13.29 -47.25
CA MET A 98 -39.16 14.67 -47.73
C MET A 98 -40.52 14.98 -48.34
N ALA A 99 -41.09 14.06 -49.10
CA ALA A 99 -42.43 14.20 -49.63
C ALA A 99 -43.51 14.26 -48.54
N ALA A 100 -43.36 13.44 -47.47
CA ALA A 100 -44.27 13.51 -46.32
C ALA A 100 -44.16 14.84 -45.57
N THR A 101 -42.92 15.36 -45.45
CA THR A 101 -42.66 16.67 -44.81
C THR A 101 -43.28 17.82 -45.63
N GLN A 102 -43.17 17.75 -46.96
CA GLN A 102 -43.79 18.71 -47.88
C GLN A 102 -45.31 18.65 -47.78
N ALA A 103 -45.89 17.42 -47.70
CA ALA A 103 -47.34 17.25 -47.50
C ALA A 103 -47.82 17.83 -46.18
N ALA A 104 -47.02 17.78 -45.11
CA ALA A 104 -47.33 18.37 -43.81
C ALA A 104 -47.36 19.91 -43.86
N ASN A 105 -46.52 20.53 -44.67
CA ASN A 105 -46.42 21.98 -44.83
C ASN A 105 -47.44 22.55 -45.86
N THR A 106 -48.15 21.72 -46.60
CA THR A 106 -49.13 22.17 -47.61
C THR A 106 -50.52 22.32 -46.98
N PRO A 107 -51.18 23.50 -47.08
CA PRO A 107 -52.52 23.72 -46.54
C PRO A 107 -53.51 22.71 -47.14
N ALA A 108 -54.38 22.13 -46.34
CA ALA A 108 -55.42 21.21 -46.73
C ALA A 108 -56.30 21.80 -47.83
N GLY A 109 -56.14 21.36 -49.10
CA GLY A 109 -56.92 21.80 -50.26
C GLY A 109 -56.09 22.12 -51.54
N GLN A 110 -54.77 22.16 -51.49
CA GLN A 110 -53.92 22.35 -52.67
C GLN A 110 -53.00 21.13 -52.86
N SER A 111 -53.58 19.97 -53.09
CA SER A 111 -52.79 18.77 -53.43
C SER A 111 -52.64 18.64 -54.94
N ASN A 112 -51.68 19.35 -55.53
CA ASN A 112 -51.11 19.05 -56.80
C ASN A 112 -49.61 18.98 -56.73
N MET A 113 -49.06 17.82 -56.28
CA MET A 113 -47.62 17.52 -56.34
C MET A 113 -47.30 17.28 -57.86
N GLY A 114 -46.95 18.38 -58.57
CA GLY A 114 -46.29 18.24 -59.87
C GLY A 114 -44.89 17.71 -59.70
N MET A 115 -44.40 16.93 -60.64
CA MET A 115 -43.01 16.36 -60.67
C MET A 115 -41.89 17.38 -60.47
N THR A 116 -42.17 18.67 -60.60
CA THR A 116 -41.24 19.78 -60.39
C THR A 116 -40.91 20.11 -58.89
N GLY A 117 -41.80 19.70 -57.99
CA GLY A 117 -41.57 19.96 -56.54
C GLY A 117 -40.58 19.00 -55.86
N LEU A 118 -40.33 17.83 -56.46
CA LEU A 118 -39.36 16.84 -55.91
C LEU A 118 -37.89 17.18 -56.24
N ALA A 119 -37.64 18.10 -57.19
CA ALA A 119 -36.30 18.46 -57.67
C ALA A 119 -35.80 19.82 -57.12
N GLU A 120 -36.64 20.54 -56.39
CA GLU A 120 -36.19 21.77 -55.74
C GLU A 120 -35.58 21.41 -54.36
N THR A 121 -34.23 21.41 -54.35
CA THR A 121 -33.47 21.35 -53.09
C THR A 121 -33.96 22.50 -52.18
N PRO A 122 -34.17 22.27 -50.85
CA PRO A 122 -34.42 23.34 -49.90
C PRO A 122 -33.25 24.29 -49.98
N SER A 123 -33.46 25.50 -50.48
CA SER A 123 -32.48 26.56 -50.45
C SER A 123 -32.09 26.77 -49.00
N ALA A 124 -30.80 26.82 -48.69
CA ALA A 124 -30.23 27.06 -47.38
C ALA A 124 -30.52 28.52 -46.86
N ALA A 125 -31.56 29.16 -47.37
CA ALA A 125 -32.04 30.49 -46.98
C ALA A 125 -33.51 30.43 -46.63
N ALA A 126 -33.95 29.45 -45.82
CA ALA A 126 -35.25 29.58 -45.13
C ALA A 126 -34.97 30.33 -43.79
N ASP A 127 -35.64 31.46 -43.66
CA ASP A 127 -35.62 32.32 -42.47
C ASP A 127 -35.82 31.45 -41.19
N ALA A 128 -35.03 31.74 -40.17
CA ALA A 128 -34.93 30.98 -38.91
C ALA A 128 -36.21 31.02 -38.02
N ASP A 129 -37.33 31.48 -38.55
CA ASP A 129 -38.61 31.63 -37.81
C ASP A 129 -39.77 30.77 -38.35
N THR A 130 -39.54 29.87 -39.30
CA THR A 130 -40.61 28.92 -39.72
C THR A 130 -40.48 27.66 -38.89
N GLU A 131 -41.42 27.40 -37.96
CA GLU A 131 -41.60 26.12 -37.30
C GLU A 131 -41.71 25.01 -38.37
N THR A 132 -40.68 24.19 -38.50
CA THR A 132 -40.72 22.99 -39.36
C THR A 132 -41.74 22.03 -38.78
N VAL A 133 -42.86 21.88 -39.47
CA VAL A 133 -43.90 20.94 -39.07
C VAL A 133 -43.37 19.52 -39.31
N THR A 134 -43.27 18.75 -38.23
CA THR A 134 -42.90 17.32 -38.34
C THR A 134 -44.00 16.55 -39.05
N PRO A 135 -43.66 15.73 -40.09
CA PRO A 135 -44.68 14.93 -40.77
C PRO A 135 -45.30 13.90 -39.81
N THR A 136 -46.57 13.57 -40.07
CA THR A 136 -47.32 12.57 -39.30
C THR A 136 -47.57 11.31 -40.15
N ALA A 137 -47.97 10.21 -39.54
CA ALA A 137 -48.38 9.00 -40.19
C ALA A 137 -49.45 9.22 -41.28
N ALA A 138 -50.40 10.17 -41.07
CA ALA A 138 -51.40 10.54 -42.06
C ALA A 138 -50.79 11.25 -43.29
N ASN A 139 -49.72 11.98 -43.14
CA ASN A 139 -48.98 12.58 -44.27
C ASN A 139 -48.30 11.50 -45.09
N LEU A 140 -47.72 10.47 -44.46
CA LEU A 140 -47.14 9.32 -45.14
C LEU A 140 -48.20 8.56 -45.96
N ASP A 141 -49.37 8.29 -45.38
CA ASP A 141 -50.49 7.63 -46.08
C ASP A 141 -50.94 8.43 -47.29
N THR A 142 -51.00 9.75 -47.17
CA THR A 142 -51.36 10.64 -48.29
C THR A 142 -50.34 10.54 -49.43
N VAL A 143 -49.04 10.55 -49.09
CA VAL A 143 -47.94 10.45 -50.05
C VAL A 143 -47.92 9.07 -50.71
N CYS A 144 -48.03 7.98 -49.94
CA CYS A 144 -48.09 6.63 -50.49
C CYS A 144 -49.28 6.45 -51.47
N SER A 145 -50.44 7.04 -51.13
CA SER A 145 -51.64 7.01 -52.07
C SER A 145 -51.39 7.84 -53.33
N GLN A 146 -50.67 8.95 -53.30
CA GLN A 146 -50.29 9.74 -54.47
C GLN A 146 -49.31 9.00 -55.32
N PHE A 147 -48.31 8.32 -54.82
CA PHE A 147 -47.37 7.47 -55.55
C PHE A 147 -48.11 6.29 -56.21
N ALA A 148 -49.06 5.67 -55.51
CA ALA A 148 -49.91 4.61 -56.06
C ALA A 148 -50.80 5.12 -57.26
N ALA A 149 -51.36 6.32 -57.12
CA ALA A 149 -52.11 6.94 -58.20
C ALA A 149 -51.22 7.31 -59.39
N MET A 150 -50.01 7.79 -59.17
CA MET A 150 -49.02 8.16 -60.19
C MET A 150 -48.57 6.94 -60.99
N SER A 151 -48.43 5.78 -60.39
CA SER A 151 -48.05 4.52 -61.06
C SER A 151 -49.10 4.03 -62.04
N GLN A 152 -50.38 4.43 -61.87
CA GLN A 152 -51.51 4.07 -62.75
C GLN A 152 -51.74 5.07 -63.86
N MET A 153 -50.97 6.17 -63.94
CA MET A 153 -51.16 7.14 -65.05
C MET A 153 -50.59 6.69 -66.35
N PRO A 154 -51.35 6.87 -67.53
CA PRO A 154 -50.83 6.51 -68.83
C PRO A 154 -49.59 7.36 -69.17
N GLY A 155 -48.42 6.72 -69.34
CA GLY A 155 -47.18 7.37 -69.71
C GLY A 155 -46.16 7.56 -68.48
N PHE A 156 -46.44 6.94 -67.35
CA PHE A 156 -45.48 6.88 -66.24
C PHE A 156 -44.25 6.03 -66.62
N ASP A 157 -43.08 6.66 -66.64
CA ASP A 157 -41.79 6.00 -66.89
C ASP A 157 -40.90 6.03 -65.63
N ARG A 158 -40.80 4.88 -65.00
CA ARG A 158 -39.98 4.67 -63.78
C ARG A 158 -38.50 5.04 -63.97
N SER A 159 -37.98 4.74 -65.20
CA SER A 159 -36.55 4.99 -65.49
C SER A 159 -36.27 6.50 -65.62
N MET A 160 -37.26 7.31 -65.96
CA MET A 160 -37.12 8.77 -66.00
C MET A 160 -37.09 9.38 -64.56
N LEU A 161 -37.92 8.84 -63.65
CA LEU A 161 -37.96 9.26 -62.27
C LEU A 161 -36.64 8.93 -61.60
N GLN A 162 -36.07 7.76 -61.81
CA GLN A 162 -34.77 7.37 -61.25
C GLN A 162 -33.61 8.25 -61.70
N LYS A 163 -33.55 8.52 -63.06
CA LYS A 163 -32.50 9.41 -63.60
C LYS A 163 -32.56 10.82 -63.00
N GLN A 164 -33.76 11.30 -62.69
CA GLN A 164 -33.94 12.58 -62.05
C GLN A 164 -33.47 12.56 -60.55
N LEU A 165 -33.79 11.47 -59.84
CA LEU A 165 -33.36 11.24 -58.47
C LEU A 165 -31.84 11.09 -58.36
N ASP A 166 -31.23 10.25 -59.20
CA ASP A 166 -29.77 10.06 -59.24
C ASP A 166 -29.04 11.37 -59.59
N GLY A 167 -29.62 12.15 -60.52
CA GLY A 167 -29.11 13.44 -60.91
C GLY A 167 -29.18 14.48 -59.75
N ALA A 168 -30.24 14.46 -58.97
CA ALA A 168 -30.39 15.33 -57.80
C ALA A 168 -29.45 14.94 -56.67
N MET A 169 -29.36 13.63 -56.40
CA MET A 169 -28.47 13.11 -55.31
C MET A 169 -27.00 13.27 -55.66
N SER A 170 -26.59 13.18 -56.94
CA SER A 170 -25.19 13.37 -57.33
C SER A 170 -24.70 14.83 -57.24
N GLN A 171 -25.61 15.79 -57.10
CA GLN A 171 -25.28 17.20 -56.90
C GLN A 171 -25.16 17.61 -55.43
N LEU A 172 -25.47 16.70 -54.48
CA LEU A 172 -25.39 16.94 -53.05
C LEU A 172 -23.95 16.70 -52.57
N ASP A 173 -23.49 17.59 -51.68
CA ASP A 173 -22.19 17.45 -50.99
C ASP A 173 -22.23 16.24 -50.05
N SER A 174 -21.09 15.57 -49.88
CA SER A 174 -20.95 14.39 -49.01
C SER A 174 -21.45 14.60 -47.57
N THR A 175 -21.33 15.81 -47.06
CA THR A 175 -21.82 16.19 -45.71
C THR A 175 -23.36 16.28 -45.68
N LEU A 176 -23.97 16.81 -46.74
CA LEU A 176 -25.43 16.82 -46.88
C LEU A 176 -26.00 15.41 -47.05
N LEU A 177 -25.28 14.55 -47.73
CA LEU A 177 -25.69 13.17 -47.94
C LEU A 177 -25.71 12.35 -46.63
N GLU A 178 -24.73 12.58 -45.73
CA GLU A 178 -24.72 11.94 -44.38
C GLU A 178 -25.87 12.46 -43.52
N ASN A 179 -26.19 13.76 -43.58
CA ASN A 179 -27.33 14.34 -42.89
C ASN A 179 -28.66 13.76 -43.37
N LEU A 180 -28.77 13.54 -44.69
CA LEU A 180 -29.96 12.95 -45.30
C LEU A 180 -30.11 11.47 -44.95
N LYS A 181 -29.00 10.73 -44.71
CA LYS A 181 -29.07 9.34 -44.24
C LYS A 181 -29.73 9.21 -42.85
N SER A 182 -29.58 10.19 -41.99
CA SER A 182 -30.30 10.20 -40.71
C SER A 182 -31.80 10.38 -40.87
N GLN A 183 -32.24 11.02 -41.94
CA GLN A 183 -33.65 11.21 -42.27
C GLN A 183 -34.33 9.93 -42.80
N SER A 184 -33.58 8.98 -43.39
CA SER A 184 -34.14 7.68 -43.79
C SER A 184 -34.69 6.89 -42.60
N LEU A 185 -34.03 7.02 -41.41
CA LEU A 185 -34.50 6.39 -40.16
C LEU A 185 -35.82 7.01 -39.68
N LEU A 186 -36.03 8.30 -39.95
CA LEU A 186 -37.28 8.99 -39.58
C LEU A 186 -38.48 8.50 -40.41
N LEU A 187 -38.26 8.07 -41.66
CA LEU A 187 -39.32 7.40 -42.42
C LEU A 187 -39.76 6.10 -41.75
N VAL A 188 -38.80 5.28 -41.32
CA VAL A 188 -39.10 4.03 -40.59
C VAL A 188 -39.86 4.31 -39.33
N GLN A 189 -39.52 5.41 -38.59
CA GLN A 189 -40.26 5.83 -37.42
C GLN A 189 -41.72 6.19 -37.76
N LEU A 190 -41.95 6.98 -38.81
CA LEU A 190 -43.29 7.32 -39.26
C LEU A 190 -44.07 6.07 -39.69
N GLU A 191 -43.42 5.10 -40.34
CA GLU A 191 -44.03 3.84 -40.73
C GLU A 191 -44.47 3.03 -39.48
N TYR A 192 -43.62 2.95 -38.42
CA TYR A 192 -44.01 2.30 -37.18
C TYR A 192 -45.09 3.07 -36.38
N GLU A 193 -45.12 4.40 -36.47
CA GLU A 193 -46.23 5.20 -35.95
C GLU A 193 -47.54 4.89 -36.69
N ALA A 194 -47.48 4.77 -38.01
CA ALA A 194 -48.64 4.43 -38.83
C ALA A 194 -49.18 2.99 -38.56
N GLN A 195 -48.26 2.08 -38.16
CA GLN A 195 -48.62 0.73 -37.70
C GLN A 195 -49.09 0.70 -36.25
N GLY A 196 -48.87 1.78 -35.45
CA GLY A 196 -49.19 1.84 -34.04
C GLY A 196 -48.23 1.05 -33.15
N VAL A 197 -47.05 0.62 -33.64
CA VAL A 197 -46.07 -0.20 -32.94
C VAL A 197 -44.79 0.58 -32.50
N ALA A 198 -44.70 1.86 -32.83
CA ALA A 198 -43.51 2.69 -32.59
C ALA A 198 -43.06 2.67 -31.14
N GLN A 199 -43.99 2.75 -30.17
CA GLN A 199 -43.67 2.70 -28.75
C GLN A 199 -43.12 1.34 -28.31
N ASP A 200 -43.67 0.25 -28.84
CA ASP A 200 -43.22 -1.11 -28.49
C ASP A 200 -41.81 -1.38 -29.03
N VAL A 201 -41.50 -0.90 -30.22
CA VAL A 201 -40.16 -0.98 -30.83
C VAL A 201 -39.16 -0.17 -30.00
N GLN A 202 -39.48 1.08 -29.69
CA GLN A 202 -38.63 1.96 -28.89
C GLN A 202 -38.35 1.36 -27.48
N MET A 203 -39.42 0.94 -26.81
CA MET A 203 -39.26 0.36 -25.45
C MET A 203 -38.52 -0.97 -25.49
N GLY A 204 -38.79 -1.81 -26.51
CA GLY A 204 -38.04 -3.07 -26.73
C GLY A 204 -36.55 -2.83 -26.90
N TYR A 205 -36.16 -1.82 -27.69
CA TYR A 205 -34.77 -1.41 -27.84
C TYR A 205 -34.16 -0.92 -26.55
N LEU A 206 -34.81 0.03 -25.85
CA LEU A 206 -34.35 0.58 -24.62
C LEU A 206 -34.16 -0.49 -23.54
N PHE A 207 -35.11 -1.44 -23.41
CA PHE A 207 -34.94 -2.54 -22.45
C PHE A 207 -33.81 -3.48 -22.83
N ARG A 208 -33.58 -3.76 -24.14
CA ARG A 208 -32.48 -4.60 -24.60
C ARG A 208 -31.14 -3.95 -24.31
N VAL A 209 -30.92 -2.71 -24.74
CA VAL A 209 -29.64 -1.98 -24.55
C VAL A 209 -29.42 -1.62 -23.08
N GLY A 210 -30.46 -1.20 -22.39
CA GLY A 210 -30.41 -0.96 -20.93
C GLY A 210 -30.09 -2.23 -20.14
N GLY A 211 -30.65 -3.38 -20.55
CA GLY A 211 -30.32 -4.68 -19.96
C GLY A 211 -28.84 -5.10 -20.21
N GLN A 212 -28.35 -4.85 -21.43
CA GLN A 212 -26.93 -5.08 -21.75
C GLN A 212 -25.99 -4.16 -20.92
N MET A 213 -26.32 -2.87 -20.82
CA MET A 213 -25.60 -1.89 -20.00
C MET A 213 -25.61 -2.30 -18.53
N LEU A 214 -26.74 -2.76 -18.00
CA LEU A 214 -26.85 -3.26 -16.63
C LEU A 214 -26.01 -4.51 -16.42
N ALA A 215 -26.04 -5.47 -17.33
CA ALA A 215 -25.22 -6.68 -17.28
C ALA A 215 -23.72 -6.35 -17.30
N LEU A 216 -23.31 -5.42 -18.15
CA LEU A 216 -21.92 -4.93 -18.24
C LEU A 216 -21.50 -4.25 -16.93
N THR A 217 -22.38 -3.41 -16.37
CA THR A 217 -22.14 -2.73 -15.08
C THR A 217 -22.01 -3.75 -13.93
N LEU A 218 -22.88 -4.76 -13.88
CA LEU A 218 -22.81 -5.84 -12.90
C LEU A 218 -21.51 -6.65 -13.02
N LEU A 219 -21.10 -6.94 -14.25
CA LEU A 219 -19.82 -7.59 -14.52
C LEU A 219 -18.65 -6.73 -14.03
N MET A 220 -18.67 -5.42 -14.33
CA MET A 220 -17.66 -4.46 -13.87
C MET A 220 -17.57 -4.45 -12.34
N VAL A 221 -18.71 -4.37 -11.63
CA VAL A 221 -18.76 -4.40 -10.17
C VAL A 221 -18.20 -5.71 -9.62
N ALA A 222 -18.58 -6.86 -10.18
CA ALA A 222 -18.07 -8.16 -9.77
C ALA A 222 -16.54 -8.25 -9.93
N VAL A 223 -16.03 -7.78 -11.06
CA VAL A 223 -14.58 -7.73 -11.36
C VAL A 223 -13.86 -6.74 -10.42
N ALA A 224 -14.42 -5.56 -10.17
CA ALA A 224 -13.85 -4.57 -9.25
C ALA A 224 -13.76 -5.10 -7.81
N VAL A 225 -14.80 -5.82 -7.34
CA VAL A 225 -14.78 -6.51 -6.04
C VAL A 225 -13.70 -7.59 -6.01
N ALA A 226 -13.59 -8.40 -7.06
CA ALA A 226 -12.56 -9.43 -7.16
C ALA A 226 -11.14 -8.85 -7.15
N VAL A 227 -10.90 -7.75 -7.90
CA VAL A 227 -9.64 -7.00 -7.89
C VAL A 227 -9.32 -6.47 -6.50
N GLY A 228 -10.30 -5.84 -5.84
CA GLY A 228 -10.15 -5.33 -4.48
C GLY A 228 -9.80 -6.43 -3.47
N PHE A 229 -10.49 -7.56 -3.56
CA PHE A 229 -10.25 -8.73 -2.71
C PHE A 229 -8.84 -9.31 -2.90
N LEU A 230 -8.44 -9.53 -4.16
CA LEU A 230 -7.12 -10.07 -4.48
C LEU A 230 -6.00 -9.11 -4.08
N ALA A 231 -6.13 -7.81 -4.39
CA ALA A 231 -5.16 -6.79 -4.02
C ALA A 231 -4.97 -6.71 -2.50
N SER A 232 -6.06 -6.72 -1.74
CA SER A 232 -6.02 -6.69 -0.28
C SER A 232 -5.38 -7.95 0.30
N ARG A 233 -5.72 -9.13 -0.24
CA ARG A 233 -5.16 -10.43 0.19
C ARG A 233 -3.66 -10.52 -0.07
N VAL A 234 -3.22 -10.14 -1.28
CA VAL A 234 -1.80 -10.15 -1.66
C VAL A 234 -1.02 -9.15 -0.79
N SER A 235 -1.52 -7.94 -0.63
CA SER A 235 -0.86 -6.92 0.19
C SER A 235 -0.79 -7.31 1.67
N ALA A 236 -1.82 -7.93 2.22
CA ALA A 236 -1.79 -8.46 3.59
C ALA A 236 -0.77 -9.60 3.74
N ALA A 237 -0.63 -10.47 2.73
CA ALA A 237 0.37 -11.52 2.71
C ALA A 237 1.79 -10.94 2.66
N ILE A 238 2.05 -9.94 1.80
CA ILE A 238 3.33 -9.21 1.75
C ILE A 238 3.64 -8.61 3.13
N GLY A 239 2.69 -7.91 3.75
CA GLY A 239 2.90 -7.32 5.08
C GLY A 239 3.18 -8.36 6.16
N ARG A 240 2.53 -9.52 6.13
CA ARG A 240 2.82 -10.65 7.02
C ARG A 240 4.24 -11.17 6.80
N ASP A 241 4.61 -11.41 5.56
CA ASP A 241 5.90 -12.04 5.23
C ASP A 241 7.06 -11.08 5.53
N LEU A 242 6.93 -9.79 5.21
CA LEU A 242 7.90 -8.76 5.60
C LEU A 242 8.07 -8.67 7.12
N ARG A 243 6.96 -8.69 7.90
CA ARG A 243 7.06 -8.69 9.37
C ARG A 243 7.80 -9.91 9.90
N ARG A 244 7.47 -11.09 9.37
CA ARG A 244 8.12 -12.34 9.76
C ARG A 244 9.61 -12.29 9.47
N GLU A 245 9.99 -11.88 8.26
CA GLU A 245 11.38 -11.84 7.83
C GLU A 245 12.18 -10.79 8.58
N THR A 246 11.66 -9.56 8.70
CA THR A 246 12.29 -8.49 9.49
C THR A 246 12.47 -8.90 10.94
N PHE A 247 11.43 -9.48 11.56
CA PHE A 247 11.50 -9.91 12.97
C PHE A 247 12.47 -11.07 13.15
N SER A 248 12.49 -12.04 12.24
CA SER A 248 13.45 -13.14 12.26
C SER A 248 14.89 -12.65 12.15
N SER A 249 15.16 -11.65 11.27
CA SER A 249 16.48 -11.03 11.15
C SER A 249 16.89 -10.32 12.44
N VAL A 250 15.97 -9.53 13.03
CA VAL A 250 16.22 -8.79 14.29
C VAL A 250 16.53 -9.72 15.46
N ILE A 251 15.83 -10.85 15.58
CA ILE A 251 16.10 -11.84 16.64
C ILE A 251 17.46 -12.52 16.43
N GLY A 252 17.90 -12.66 15.18
CA GLY A 252 19.21 -13.22 14.85
C GLY A 252 20.38 -12.24 14.95
N PHE A 253 20.13 -10.95 15.22
CA PHE A 253 21.17 -9.94 15.33
C PHE A 253 22.01 -10.12 16.62
N SER A 254 23.30 -9.82 16.49
CA SER A 254 24.18 -9.62 17.65
C SER A 254 23.96 -8.22 18.25
N ASN A 255 24.61 -7.98 19.41
CA ASN A 255 24.53 -6.65 20.02
C ASN A 255 25.04 -5.52 19.12
N ALA A 256 26.02 -5.81 18.26
CA ALA A 256 26.59 -4.85 17.32
C ALA A 256 25.55 -4.31 16.34
N GLU A 257 24.74 -5.17 15.75
CA GLU A 257 23.68 -4.77 14.83
C GLU A 257 22.54 -4.04 15.56
N ILE A 258 22.15 -4.52 16.76
CA ILE A 258 21.10 -3.87 17.57
C ILE A 258 21.49 -2.44 17.95
N GLU A 259 22.76 -2.19 18.27
CA GLU A 259 23.28 -0.86 18.59
C GLU A 259 23.26 0.07 17.36
N ASN A 260 23.61 -0.45 16.17
CA ASN A 260 23.60 0.31 14.92
C ASN A 260 22.20 0.81 14.54
N PHE A 261 21.17 -0.03 14.72
CA PHE A 261 19.80 0.31 14.30
C PHE A 261 18.99 1.09 15.34
N SER A 262 19.33 1.06 16.58
CA SER A 262 18.53 1.46 17.76
C SER A 262 17.16 0.74 17.85
N THR A 263 16.74 0.42 19.06
CA THR A 263 15.46 -0.29 19.31
C THR A 263 14.24 0.46 18.77
N ALA A 264 14.22 1.79 18.92
CA ALA A 264 13.11 2.61 18.43
C ALA A 264 12.98 2.56 16.90
N SER A 265 14.12 2.56 16.19
CA SER A 265 14.14 2.41 14.72
C SER A 265 13.63 1.05 14.27
N LEU A 266 14.08 -0.04 14.94
CA LEU A 266 13.63 -1.40 14.62
C LEU A 266 12.13 -1.59 14.85
N ILE A 267 11.57 -1.01 15.92
CA ILE A 267 10.12 -1.02 16.15
C ILE A 267 9.39 -0.30 15.00
N THR A 268 9.85 0.88 14.59
CA THR A 268 9.22 1.63 13.50
C THR A 268 9.28 0.86 12.17
N ARG A 269 10.40 0.22 11.87
CA ARG A 269 10.60 -0.57 10.64
C ARG A 269 9.71 -1.81 10.60
N THR A 270 9.51 -2.49 11.75
CA THR A 270 8.65 -3.68 11.84
C THR A 270 7.16 -3.37 11.87
N THR A 271 6.77 -2.13 12.16
CA THR A 271 5.36 -1.71 12.26
C THR A 271 4.97 -0.72 11.17
N ASN A 272 5.31 0.55 11.33
CA ASN A 272 4.85 1.65 10.48
C ASN A 272 5.37 1.56 9.05
N ASP A 273 6.67 1.26 8.85
CA ASP A 273 7.26 1.20 7.52
C ASP A 273 6.63 0.05 6.70
N ILE A 274 6.43 -1.13 7.32
CA ILE A 274 5.74 -2.25 6.65
C ILE A 274 4.28 -1.91 6.36
N GLN A 275 3.59 -1.24 7.27
CA GLN A 275 2.20 -0.81 7.03
C GLN A 275 2.12 0.17 5.85
N GLN A 276 3.09 1.07 5.71
CA GLN A 276 3.15 2.02 4.58
C GLN A 276 3.40 1.29 3.26
N VAL A 277 4.34 0.34 3.21
CA VAL A 277 4.57 -0.51 2.04
C VAL A 277 3.31 -1.29 1.69
N GLN A 278 2.67 -1.93 2.68
CA GLN A 278 1.43 -2.67 2.50
C GLN A 278 0.31 -1.81 1.90
N PHE A 279 0.11 -0.59 2.40
CA PHE A 279 -0.90 0.34 1.91
C PHE A 279 -0.65 0.73 0.45
N VAL A 280 0.59 1.07 0.11
CA VAL A 280 0.94 1.44 -1.27
C VAL A 280 0.85 0.24 -2.22
N CYS A 281 1.16 -0.98 -1.77
CA CYS A 281 0.95 -2.19 -2.57
C CYS A 281 -0.52 -2.38 -2.98
N VAL A 282 -1.50 -2.12 -2.09
CA VAL A 282 -2.92 -2.17 -2.46
C VAL A 282 -3.23 -1.18 -3.58
N ILE A 283 -2.73 0.06 -3.45
CA ILE A 283 -2.95 1.12 -4.45
C ILE A 283 -2.30 0.76 -5.79
N LEU A 284 -1.05 0.29 -5.76
CA LEU A 284 -0.33 -0.12 -6.97
C LEU A 284 -1.05 -1.25 -7.71
N LEU A 285 -1.46 -2.30 -7.00
CA LEU A 285 -2.16 -3.44 -7.59
C LEU A 285 -3.53 -3.08 -8.18
N ARG A 286 -4.16 -2.00 -7.73
CA ARG A 286 -5.46 -1.54 -8.22
C ARG A 286 -5.36 -0.45 -9.29
N MET A 287 -4.40 0.47 -9.20
CA MET A 287 -4.41 1.72 -9.97
C MET A 287 -3.33 1.79 -11.05
N VAL A 288 -2.16 1.17 -10.84
CA VAL A 288 -1.01 1.33 -11.76
C VAL A 288 -1.28 0.78 -13.16
N ALA A 289 -2.00 -0.32 -13.29
CA ALA A 289 -2.38 -0.84 -14.60
C ALA A 289 -3.72 -0.26 -15.08
N TYR A 290 -4.67 -0.07 -14.17
CA TYR A 290 -6.02 0.40 -14.51
C TYR A 290 -6.03 1.84 -15.06
N ALA A 291 -5.33 2.78 -14.40
CA ALA A 291 -5.34 4.18 -14.80
C ALA A 291 -4.74 4.43 -16.22
N PRO A 292 -3.58 3.85 -16.59
CA PRO A 292 -3.09 3.98 -17.96
C PRO A 292 -4.02 3.37 -19.01
N ILE A 293 -4.64 2.22 -18.72
CA ILE A 293 -5.56 1.57 -19.66
C ILE A 293 -6.79 2.45 -19.88
N LEU A 294 -7.35 3.01 -18.80
CA LEU A 294 -8.50 3.89 -18.88
C LEU A 294 -8.17 5.20 -19.63
N GLY A 295 -7.02 5.81 -19.31
CA GLY A 295 -6.59 7.05 -19.95
C GLY A 295 -6.27 6.88 -21.43
N ILE A 296 -5.46 5.88 -21.79
CA ILE A 296 -5.11 5.60 -23.20
C ILE A 296 -6.34 5.12 -23.96
N GLY A 297 -7.15 4.23 -23.38
CA GLY A 297 -8.39 3.75 -23.99
C GLY A 297 -9.36 4.88 -24.28
N GLY A 298 -9.57 5.81 -23.31
CA GLY A 298 -10.42 6.99 -23.52
C GLY A 298 -9.91 7.88 -24.66
N VAL A 299 -8.60 8.12 -24.74
CA VAL A 299 -7.99 8.88 -25.85
C VAL A 299 -8.20 8.17 -27.19
N LEU A 300 -8.01 6.83 -27.25
CA LEU A 300 -8.19 6.07 -28.48
C LEU A 300 -9.64 6.09 -28.98
N HIS A 301 -10.63 5.97 -28.07
CA HIS A 301 -12.04 6.10 -28.42
C HIS A 301 -12.37 7.47 -29.01
N VAL A 302 -11.84 8.54 -28.39
CA VAL A 302 -12.06 9.90 -28.87
C VAL A 302 -11.38 10.18 -30.21
N VAL A 303 -10.13 9.73 -30.40
CA VAL A 303 -9.39 9.91 -31.67
C VAL A 303 -10.00 9.09 -32.79
N GLY A 304 -10.58 7.93 -32.47
CA GLY A 304 -11.27 7.06 -33.44
C GLY A 304 -12.63 7.58 -33.88
N SER A 305 -13.21 8.58 -33.20
CA SER A 305 -14.49 9.18 -33.61
C SER A 305 -14.27 10.20 -34.76
N SER A 306 -15.15 10.22 -35.74
CA SER A 306 -15.08 11.06 -36.94
C SER A 306 -15.49 12.52 -36.71
N SER A 307 -15.81 12.91 -35.46
CA SER A 307 -16.42 14.19 -35.09
C SER A 307 -15.51 15.43 -35.25
N GLY A 308 -14.21 15.25 -35.56
CA GLY A 308 -13.24 16.38 -35.67
C GLY A 308 -12.93 17.11 -34.37
N LEU A 309 -13.47 16.68 -33.24
CA LEU A 309 -13.29 17.32 -31.91
C LEU A 309 -12.11 16.76 -31.10
N SER A 310 -11.37 15.80 -31.63
CA SER A 310 -10.24 15.12 -30.94
C SER A 310 -9.17 16.08 -30.45
N TRP A 311 -8.98 17.26 -31.10
CA TRP A 311 -8.03 18.28 -30.66
C TRP A 311 -8.34 18.83 -29.26
N ILE A 312 -9.63 18.85 -28.84
CA ILE A 312 -10.05 19.30 -27.51
C ILE A 312 -9.47 18.36 -26.43
N VAL A 313 -9.52 17.04 -26.69
CA VAL A 313 -8.97 16.04 -25.74
C VAL A 313 -7.45 16.07 -25.73
N VAL A 314 -6.80 16.32 -26.88
CA VAL A 314 -5.34 16.54 -26.92
C VAL A 314 -4.96 17.78 -26.09
N LEU A 315 -5.73 18.86 -26.18
CA LEU A 315 -5.54 20.05 -25.37
C LEU A 315 -5.73 19.75 -23.87
N ASP A 316 -6.79 19.01 -23.51
CA ASP A 316 -7.07 18.57 -22.14
C ASP A 316 -5.89 17.77 -21.56
N VAL A 317 -5.44 16.75 -22.26
CA VAL A 317 -4.29 15.92 -21.86
C VAL A 317 -3.01 16.76 -21.71
N ALA A 318 -2.77 17.70 -22.64
CA ALA A 318 -1.61 18.58 -22.58
C ALA A 318 -1.67 19.51 -21.34
N LEU A 319 -2.84 20.07 -21.02
CA LEU A 319 -3.04 20.91 -19.82
C LEU A 319 -2.87 20.09 -18.54
N LEU A 320 -3.39 18.85 -18.49
CA LEU A 320 -3.24 17.94 -17.36
C LEU A 320 -1.77 17.56 -17.12
N LEU A 321 -1.05 17.22 -18.19
CA LEU A 321 0.39 16.92 -18.11
C LEU A 321 1.18 18.15 -17.63
N LEU A 322 0.88 19.33 -18.14
CA LEU A 322 1.52 20.57 -17.73
C LEU A 322 1.26 20.87 -16.26
N LEU A 323 0.01 20.71 -15.80
CA LEU A 323 -0.36 20.86 -14.39
C LEU A 323 0.38 19.88 -13.50
N LEU A 324 0.46 18.61 -13.90
CA LEU A 324 1.17 17.57 -13.15
C LEU A 324 2.67 17.85 -13.06
N LEU A 325 3.31 18.20 -14.18
CA LEU A 325 4.73 18.55 -14.23
C LEU A 325 5.04 19.79 -13.40
N PHE A 326 4.19 20.82 -13.46
CA PHE A 326 4.30 22.01 -12.62
C PHE A 326 4.22 21.65 -11.15
N LEU A 327 3.22 20.88 -10.75
CA LEU A 327 3.04 20.45 -9.37
C LEU A 327 4.24 19.62 -8.87
N MET A 328 4.72 18.68 -9.66
CA MET A 328 5.89 17.85 -9.32
C MET A 328 7.14 18.72 -9.17
N SER A 329 7.37 19.67 -10.05
CA SER A 329 8.55 20.55 -9.98
C SER A 329 8.55 21.52 -8.79
N VAL A 330 7.36 21.94 -8.35
CA VAL A 330 7.19 22.92 -7.25
C VAL A 330 7.05 22.22 -5.88
N ALA A 331 6.24 21.17 -5.79
CA ALA A 331 5.90 20.52 -4.52
C ALA A 331 6.98 19.53 -4.04
N MET A 332 7.56 18.71 -4.94
CA MET A 332 8.52 17.65 -4.54
C MET A 332 9.76 18.18 -3.82
N PRO A 333 10.45 19.25 -4.26
CA PRO A 333 11.58 19.80 -3.52
C PRO A 333 11.20 20.28 -2.11
N LYS A 334 9.99 20.84 -1.97
CA LYS A 334 9.49 21.34 -0.68
C LYS A 334 9.12 20.22 0.28
N PHE A 335 8.68 19.07 -0.20
CA PHE A 335 8.47 17.88 0.65
C PHE A 335 9.78 17.41 1.32
N LYS A 336 10.89 17.41 0.59
CA LYS A 336 12.20 17.08 1.14
C LYS A 336 12.63 18.06 2.25
N VAL A 337 12.45 19.37 2.01
CA VAL A 337 12.75 20.41 3.02
C VAL A 337 11.83 20.27 4.23
N MET A 338 10.54 20.00 4.02
CA MET A 338 9.57 19.78 5.09
C MET A 338 10.00 18.64 6.02
N GLN A 339 10.49 17.52 5.46
CA GLN A 339 10.98 16.40 6.25
C GLN A 339 12.16 16.82 7.16
N GLN A 340 13.13 17.56 6.62
CA GLN A 340 14.25 18.06 7.43
C GLN A 340 13.80 19.00 8.56
N LEU A 341 12.77 19.82 8.32
CA LEU A 341 12.20 20.70 9.34
C LEU A 341 11.42 19.93 10.41
N VAL A 342 10.73 18.85 10.05
CA VAL A 342 10.09 17.93 11.01
C VAL A 342 11.15 17.27 11.89
N ASP A 343 12.23 16.77 11.31
CA ASP A 343 13.33 16.15 12.06
C ASP A 343 13.97 17.14 13.03
N ARG A 344 14.18 18.39 12.61
CA ARG A 344 14.67 19.47 13.48
C ARG A 344 13.71 19.79 14.62
N LEU A 345 12.41 19.86 14.35
CA LEU A 345 11.39 20.08 15.38
C LEU A 345 11.38 18.94 16.41
N ASN A 346 11.47 17.69 15.92
CA ASN A 346 11.54 16.49 16.77
C ASN A 346 12.81 16.49 17.64
N LEU A 347 13.96 16.92 17.10
CA LEU A 347 15.20 17.06 17.84
C LEU A 347 15.03 18.05 19.01
N VAL A 348 14.53 19.26 18.71
CA VAL A 348 14.29 20.30 19.74
C VAL A 348 13.30 19.81 20.79
N SER A 349 12.21 19.17 20.38
CA SER A 349 11.22 18.60 21.31
C SER A 349 11.82 17.54 22.23
N ARG A 350 12.64 16.64 21.68
CA ARG A 350 13.30 15.57 22.44
C ARG A 350 14.28 16.14 23.45
N GLU A 351 15.10 17.12 23.05
CA GLU A 351 16.05 17.80 23.98
C GLU A 351 15.30 18.45 25.13
N ILE A 352 14.22 19.20 24.87
CA ILE A 352 13.42 19.86 25.90
C ILE A 352 12.78 18.83 26.85
N LEU A 353 12.16 17.78 26.31
CA LEU A 353 11.47 16.77 27.12
C LEU A 353 12.46 15.94 27.97
N THR A 354 13.62 15.59 27.42
CA THR A 354 14.67 14.90 28.17
C THR A 354 15.27 15.78 29.20
N GLY A 355 15.45 17.07 28.90
CA GLY A 355 16.03 18.09 29.77
C GLY A 355 15.01 18.90 30.59
N ILE A 356 13.76 18.43 30.75
CA ILE A 356 12.70 19.23 31.39
C ILE A 356 13.02 19.64 32.82
N MET A 357 13.73 18.80 33.58
CA MET A 357 14.13 19.11 34.97
C MET A 357 15.18 20.23 35.03
N PRO A 358 16.29 20.22 34.27
CA PRO A 358 17.18 21.36 34.11
C PRO A 358 16.47 22.62 33.61
N VAL A 359 15.61 22.54 32.60
CA VAL A 359 14.86 23.70 32.08
C VAL A 359 14.07 24.38 33.18
N ARG A 360 13.36 23.60 34.01
CA ARG A 360 12.62 24.13 35.16
C ARG A 360 13.53 24.63 36.28
N ALA A 361 14.61 23.90 36.62
CA ALA A 361 15.52 24.26 37.66
C ALA A 361 16.24 25.61 37.40
N PHE A 362 16.51 25.91 36.14
CA PHE A 362 17.16 27.15 35.70
C PHE A 362 16.17 28.22 35.18
N SER A 363 14.86 27.99 35.31
CA SER A 363 13.78 28.91 34.85
C SER A 363 13.96 29.35 33.38
N ARG A 364 14.29 28.40 32.49
CA ARG A 364 14.57 28.66 31.08
C ARG A 364 13.40 28.30 30.15
N GLU A 365 12.20 28.13 30.68
CA GLU A 365 11.00 27.73 29.92
C GLU A 365 10.74 28.66 28.74
N LYS A 366 10.80 29.99 28.96
CA LYS A 366 10.57 30.98 27.89
C LYS A 366 11.61 30.91 26.78
N PHE A 367 12.85 30.58 27.11
CA PHE A 367 13.91 30.43 26.10
C PHE A 367 13.69 29.23 25.24
N GLU A 368 13.36 28.11 25.84
CA GLU A 368 13.07 26.86 25.10
C GLU A 368 11.76 26.95 24.29
N GLU A 369 10.74 27.64 24.82
CA GLU A 369 9.51 27.94 24.09
C GLU A 369 9.79 28.76 22.84
N GLN A 370 10.63 29.79 22.91
CA GLN A 370 11.03 30.59 21.74
C GLN A 370 11.82 29.75 20.72
N ARG A 371 12.70 28.86 21.19
CA ARG A 371 13.48 27.96 20.34
C ARG A 371 12.57 26.98 19.59
N PHE A 372 11.60 26.41 20.29
CA PHE A 372 10.58 25.54 19.70
C PHE A 372 9.71 26.31 18.72
N ASP A 373 9.19 27.49 19.09
CA ASP A 373 8.33 28.31 18.25
C ASP A 373 9.02 28.73 16.94
N LYS A 374 10.32 29.02 16.99
CA LYS A 374 11.12 29.31 15.79
C LYS A 374 11.13 28.10 14.82
N ALA A 375 11.45 26.91 15.32
CA ALA A 375 11.46 25.70 14.50
C ALA A 375 10.05 25.38 13.95
N ASN A 376 9.03 25.57 14.78
CA ASN A 376 7.62 25.35 14.42
C ASN A 376 7.15 26.33 13.32
N ARG A 377 7.52 27.60 13.37
CA ARG A 377 7.18 28.61 12.34
C ARG A 377 7.87 28.31 11.01
N GLU A 378 9.13 27.87 11.03
CA GLU A 378 9.84 27.46 9.81
C GLU A 378 9.15 26.29 9.14
N LEU A 379 8.74 25.26 9.93
CA LEU A 379 7.97 24.13 9.46
C LEU A 379 6.59 24.55 8.93
N MET A 380 5.86 25.37 9.71
CA MET A 380 4.53 25.88 9.33
C MET A 380 4.58 26.61 7.98
N GLY A 381 5.58 27.48 7.77
CA GLY A 381 5.71 28.22 6.52
C GLY A 381 5.88 27.31 5.29
N THR A 382 6.74 26.27 5.42
CA THR A 382 6.97 25.30 4.35
C THR A 382 5.75 24.41 4.13
N GLN A 383 5.11 23.94 5.20
CA GLN A 383 3.92 23.10 5.15
C GLN A 383 2.73 23.86 4.54
N LEU A 384 2.54 25.13 4.91
CA LEU A 384 1.50 26.00 4.36
C LEU A 384 1.66 26.17 2.85
N PHE A 385 2.88 26.44 2.39
CA PHE A 385 3.18 26.55 0.96
C PHE A 385 2.86 25.24 0.21
N THR A 386 3.35 24.12 0.73
CA THR A 386 3.13 22.80 0.12
C THR A 386 1.65 22.43 0.10
N ASN A 387 0.93 22.66 1.21
CA ASN A 387 -0.50 22.38 1.28
C ASN A 387 -1.30 23.27 0.33
N ARG A 388 -0.97 24.57 0.21
CA ARG A 388 -1.62 25.47 -0.76
C ARG A 388 -1.42 24.98 -2.19
N ALA A 389 -0.22 24.56 -2.56
CA ALA A 389 0.07 24.01 -3.89
C ALA A 389 -0.75 22.73 -4.15
N MET A 390 -0.84 21.81 -3.16
CA MET A 390 -1.60 20.57 -3.29
C MET A 390 -3.11 20.82 -3.35
N VAL A 391 -3.63 21.70 -2.51
CA VAL A 391 -5.07 22.03 -2.49
C VAL A 391 -5.49 22.74 -3.77
N ALA A 392 -4.62 23.58 -4.36
CA ALA A 392 -4.88 24.26 -5.64
C ALA A 392 -5.04 23.28 -6.81
N MET A 393 -4.48 22.07 -6.72
CA MET A 393 -4.60 21.05 -7.78
C MET A 393 -6.05 20.73 -8.13
N MET A 394 -6.92 20.50 -7.12
CA MET A 394 -8.32 20.13 -7.36
C MET A 394 -9.11 21.23 -8.08
N PRO A 395 -9.07 22.51 -7.68
CA PRO A 395 -9.69 23.59 -8.43
C PRO A 395 -9.20 23.71 -9.88
N PHE A 396 -7.89 23.58 -10.11
CA PHE A 396 -7.36 23.63 -11.48
C PHE A 396 -7.81 22.43 -12.32
N MET A 397 -7.82 21.20 -11.77
CA MET A 397 -8.36 20.04 -12.47
C MET A 397 -9.85 20.20 -12.77
N THR A 398 -10.63 20.71 -11.81
CA THR A 398 -12.05 21.01 -12.03
C THR A 398 -12.25 22.09 -13.10
N LEU A 399 -11.41 23.12 -13.13
CA LEU A 399 -11.43 24.15 -14.17
C LEU A 399 -11.12 23.57 -15.56
N ILE A 400 -10.10 22.74 -15.68
CA ILE A 400 -9.75 22.06 -16.92
C ILE A 400 -10.93 21.18 -17.37
N MET A 401 -11.45 20.30 -16.49
CA MET A 401 -12.56 19.41 -16.80
C MET A 401 -13.81 20.15 -17.26
N ASN A 402 -14.26 21.16 -16.50
CA ASN A 402 -15.46 21.94 -16.87
C ASN A 402 -15.21 22.84 -18.08
N GLY A 403 -14.00 23.38 -18.24
CA GLY A 403 -13.61 24.15 -19.40
C GLY A 403 -13.61 23.30 -20.67
N THR A 404 -13.06 22.09 -20.60
CA THR A 404 -13.09 21.11 -21.69
C THR A 404 -14.52 20.69 -22.02
N SER A 405 -15.35 20.41 -21.00
CA SER A 405 -16.76 20.08 -21.20
C SER A 405 -17.51 21.23 -21.90
N LEU A 406 -17.25 22.47 -21.52
CA LEU A 406 -17.83 23.66 -22.18
C LEU A 406 -17.41 23.77 -23.65
N LEU A 407 -16.13 23.51 -23.94
CA LEU A 407 -15.63 23.49 -25.32
C LEU A 407 -16.29 22.38 -26.14
N ILE A 408 -16.44 21.18 -25.56
CA ILE A 408 -17.13 20.06 -26.21
C ILE A 408 -18.58 20.43 -26.52
N VAL A 409 -19.33 21.03 -25.58
CA VAL A 409 -20.71 21.47 -25.81
C VAL A 409 -20.78 22.55 -26.88
N TRP A 410 -19.86 23.55 -26.84
CA TRP A 410 -19.85 24.65 -27.81
C TRP A 410 -19.53 24.17 -29.22
N PHE A 411 -18.46 23.41 -29.41
CA PHE A 411 -18.06 22.93 -30.74
C PHE A 411 -18.88 21.72 -31.16
N GLY A 412 -19.30 20.86 -30.23
CA GLY A 412 -20.22 19.76 -30.47
C GLY A 412 -21.61 20.23 -30.91
N GLY A 413 -22.14 21.30 -30.30
CA GLY A 413 -23.38 21.93 -30.76
C GLY A 413 -23.28 22.43 -32.20
N LYS A 414 -22.16 23.06 -32.61
CA LYS A 414 -21.91 23.43 -33.98
C LYS A 414 -21.78 22.22 -34.94
N ALA A 415 -21.18 21.14 -34.46
CA ALA A 415 -21.06 19.91 -35.22
C ALA A 415 -22.44 19.21 -35.39
N MET A 416 -23.32 19.34 -34.38
CA MET A 416 -24.72 18.88 -34.47
C MET A 416 -25.53 19.70 -35.46
N ASP A 417 -25.39 21.05 -35.43
CA ASP A 417 -26.05 21.90 -36.44
C ASP A 417 -25.58 21.58 -37.86
N ALA A 418 -24.30 21.19 -38.00
CA ALA A 418 -23.71 20.75 -39.26
C ALA A 418 -24.07 19.26 -39.62
N GLY A 419 -24.75 18.54 -38.70
CA GLY A 419 -25.15 17.14 -38.87
C GLY A 419 -24.01 16.12 -38.79
N THR A 420 -22.81 16.52 -38.31
CA THR A 420 -21.62 15.67 -38.23
C THR A 420 -21.44 15.00 -36.85
N MET A 421 -22.35 15.26 -35.91
CA MET A 421 -22.34 14.67 -34.58
C MET A 421 -23.74 14.53 -34.00
N GLN A 422 -23.99 13.46 -33.23
CA GLN A 422 -25.24 13.24 -32.51
C GLN A 422 -25.12 13.63 -31.03
N VAL A 423 -26.26 13.81 -30.37
CA VAL A 423 -26.29 14.23 -28.91
C VAL A 423 -25.65 13.18 -28.02
N GLY A 424 -25.92 11.89 -28.27
CA GLY A 424 -25.35 10.81 -27.47
C GLY A 424 -23.84 10.68 -27.66
N GLU A 425 -23.33 10.90 -28.89
CA GLU A 425 -21.89 10.99 -29.13
C GLU A 425 -21.24 12.11 -28.31
N MET A 426 -21.88 13.29 -28.24
CA MET A 426 -21.39 14.41 -27.44
C MET A 426 -21.34 14.04 -25.93
N ILE A 427 -22.36 13.36 -25.43
CA ILE A 427 -22.41 12.88 -24.05
C ILE A 427 -21.31 11.83 -23.79
N ALA A 428 -21.10 10.90 -24.71
CA ALA A 428 -20.02 9.92 -24.62
C ALA A 428 -18.65 10.60 -24.62
N PHE A 429 -18.45 11.62 -25.46
CA PHE A 429 -17.21 12.42 -25.54
C PHE A 429 -16.89 13.14 -24.23
N ILE A 430 -17.90 13.75 -23.58
CA ILE A 430 -17.76 14.36 -22.25
C ILE A 430 -17.38 13.29 -21.23
N THR A 431 -18.02 12.11 -21.29
CA THR A 431 -17.76 11.02 -20.33
C THR A 431 -16.36 10.45 -20.49
N TYR A 432 -15.87 10.24 -21.73
CA TYR A 432 -14.49 9.82 -21.96
C TYR A 432 -13.49 10.86 -21.47
N THR A 433 -13.74 12.15 -21.68
CA THR A 433 -12.89 13.23 -21.14
C THR A 433 -12.83 13.16 -19.62
N MET A 434 -13.97 12.97 -18.95
CA MET A 434 -13.97 12.78 -17.47
C MET A 434 -13.18 11.56 -17.03
N GLN A 435 -13.26 10.43 -17.76
CA GLN A 435 -12.47 9.23 -17.46
C GLN A 435 -10.97 9.47 -17.63
N ILE A 436 -10.56 10.22 -18.67
CA ILE A 436 -9.17 10.61 -18.92
C ILE A 436 -8.67 11.47 -17.74
N VAL A 437 -9.39 12.51 -17.34
CA VAL A 437 -9.03 13.37 -16.20
C VAL A 437 -8.88 12.55 -14.92
N MET A 438 -9.82 11.64 -14.64
CA MET A 438 -9.76 10.76 -13.48
C MET A 438 -8.57 9.80 -13.52
N SER A 439 -8.19 9.30 -14.69
CA SER A 439 -7.00 8.46 -14.84
C SER A 439 -5.71 9.23 -14.49
N PHE A 440 -5.60 10.49 -14.91
CA PHE A 440 -4.48 11.36 -14.53
C PHE A 440 -4.45 11.66 -13.03
N LEU A 441 -5.61 11.87 -12.40
CA LEU A 441 -5.70 12.07 -10.96
C LEU A 441 -5.20 10.83 -10.18
N MET A 442 -5.58 9.63 -10.64
CA MET A 442 -5.10 8.37 -10.05
C MET A 442 -3.58 8.22 -10.19
N LEU A 443 -3.02 8.53 -11.36
CA LEU A 443 -1.57 8.51 -11.59
C LEU A 443 -0.83 9.53 -10.73
N ALA A 444 -1.39 10.73 -10.56
CA ALA A 444 -0.82 11.76 -9.69
C ALA A 444 -0.78 11.30 -8.21
N MET A 445 -1.85 10.64 -7.73
CA MET A 445 -1.88 10.08 -6.38
C MET A 445 -0.78 9.02 -6.18
N VAL A 446 -0.62 8.10 -7.12
CA VAL A 446 0.42 7.07 -7.11
C VAL A 446 1.81 7.71 -7.10
N ALA A 447 2.05 8.72 -7.96
CA ALA A 447 3.33 9.41 -8.06
C ALA A 447 3.77 10.09 -6.75
N VAL A 448 2.82 10.60 -5.94
CA VAL A 448 3.10 11.20 -4.63
C VAL A 448 3.38 10.16 -3.56
N MET A 449 2.72 9.00 -3.62
CA MET A 449 2.81 7.96 -2.57
C MET A 449 3.99 7.01 -2.76
N LEU A 450 4.38 6.74 -4.01
CA LEU A 450 5.42 5.78 -4.35
C LEU A 450 6.79 6.09 -3.72
N PRO A 451 7.32 7.34 -3.75
CA PRO A 451 8.61 7.66 -3.14
C PRO A 451 8.65 7.42 -1.63
N ARG A 452 7.54 7.67 -0.92
CA ARG A 452 7.47 7.41 0.54
C ARG A 452 7.55 5.92 0.86
N ALA A 453 6.82 5.11 0.08
CA ALA A 453 6.89 3.66 0.23
C ALA A 453 8.26 3.11 -0.16
N GLY A 454 8.94 3.71 -1.15
CA GLY A 454 10.31 3.37 -1.53
C GLY A 454 11.28 3.54 -0.36
N VAL A 455 11.26 4.69 0.31
CA VAL A 455 12.10 4.93 1.50
C VAL A 455 11.79 3.94 2.62
N ALA A 456 10.51 3.63 2.87
CA ALA A 456 10.14 2.63 3.87
C ALA A 456 10.63 1.22 3.48
N ALA A 457 10.53 0.87 2.20
CA ALA A 457 11.01 -0.41 1.68
C ALA A 457 12.54 -0.53 1.80
N ASP A 458 13.30 0.53 1.46
CA ASP A 458 14.76 0.56 1.60
C ASP A 458 15.18 0.34 3.07
N ARG A 459 14.49 0.97 4.01
CA ARG A 459 14.76 0.80 5.46
C ARG A 459 14.46 -0.61 5.97
N ILE A 460 13.43 -1.26 5.42
CA ILE A 460 13.11 -2.66 5.73
C ILE A 460 14.17 -3.58 5.11
N ASP A 461 14.52 -3.35 3.86
CA ASP A 461 15.51 -4.12 3.11
C ASP A 461 16.89 -4.07 3.77
N GLU A 462 17.28 -2.89 4.30
CA GLU A 462 18.49 -2.72 5.08
C GLU A 462 18.54 -3.68 6.29
N VAL A 463 17.43 -3.85 7.03
CA VAL A 463 17.37 -4.79 8.16
C VAL A 463 17.43 -6.24 7.67
N ILE A 464 16.70 -6.59 6.63
CA ILE A 464 16.64 -7.96 6.11
C ILE A 464 18.00 -8.39 5.51
N ARG A 465 18.70 -7.48 4.83
CA ARG A 465 20.00 -7.76 4.21
C ARG A 465 21.17 -7.71 5.18
N THR A 466 21.01 -7.09 6.34
CA THR A 466 22.06 -7.06 7.36
C THR A 466 22.26 -8.47 7.90
N LYS A 467 23.47 -8.98 7.72
CA LYS A 467 23.85 -10.27 8.27
C LYS A 467 24.38 -10.07 9.67
N ALA A 468 23.97 -10.94 10.58
CA ALA A 468 24.52 -10.98 11.92
C ALA A 468 26.04 -11.21 11.84
N THR A 469 26.80 -10.49 12.64
CA THR A 469 28.27 -10.69 12.75
C THR A 469 28.59 -12.02 13.43
N ILE A 470 27.71 -12.44 14.36
CA ILE A 470 27.87 -13.69 15.11
C ILE A 470 26.87 -14.71 14.55
N HIS A 471 27.39 -15.84 14.13
CA HIS A 471 26.61 -16.97 13.62
C HIS A 471 27.16 -18.26 14.18
N ASP A 472 26.36 -19.30 14.15
CA ASP A 472 26.77 -20.62 14.59
C ASP A 472 27.90 -21.16 13.71
N PRO A 473 28.80 -21.99 14.29
CA PRO A 473 29.92 -22.56 13.56
C PRO A 473 29.47 -23.53 12.47
N ASP A 474 30.40 -23.91 11.60
CA ASP A 474 30.18 -24.91 10.57
C ASP A 474 29.74 -26.25 11.18
N GLU A 475 28.99 -27.05 10.41
CA GLU A 475 28.39 -28.31 10.86
C GLU A 475 29.41 -29.29 11.48
N ALA A 476 30.65 -29.28 11.02
CA ALA A 476 31.70 -30.15 11.56
C ALA A 476 32.14 -29.73 12.96
N ALA A 477 32.36 -28.43 13.20
CA ALA A 477 32.70 -27.88 14.52
C ALA A 477 31.53 -28.00 15.47
N ALA A 478 30.30 -27.73 15.01
CA ALA A 478 29.09 -27.88 15.79
C ALA A 478 28.88 -29.34 16.28
N LYS A 479 29.10 -30.33 15.42
CA LYS A 479 29.05 -31.76 15.80
C LYS A 479 30.13 -32.15 16.80
N ALA A 480 31.34 -31.61 16.65
CA ALA A 480 32.42 -31.85 17.61
C ALA A 480 32.10 -31.30 19.00
N ALA A 481 31.57 -30.09 19.07
CA ALA A 481 31.13 -29.49 20.33
C ALA A 481 29.93 -30.24 20.94
N GLN A 482 28.95 -30.69 20.12
CA GLN A 482 27.81 -31.49 20.55
C GLN A 482 28.18 -32.88 21.08
N ALA A 483 29.30 -33.44 20.62
CA ALA A 483 29.81 -34.72 21.11
C ALA A 483 30.37 -34.63 22.55
N HIS A 484 30.66 -33.44 23.06
CA HIS A 484 31.10 -33.19 24.41
C HIS A 484 29.87 -33.18 25.36
N THR A 485 29.79 -34.13 26.27
CA THR A 485 28.63 -34.34 27.17
C THR A 485 28.92 -34.08 28.64
N ASP A 486 30.20 -34.11 29.04
CA ASP A 486 30.64 -33.95 30.43
C ASP A 486 31.09 -32.51 30.73
N TRP A 487 30.13 -31.59 30.68
CA TRP A 487 30.39 -30.15 30.92
C TRP A 487 30.64 -29.92 32.41
N GLN A 488 31.85 -29.40 32.72
CA GLN A 488 32.23 -28.97 34.05
C GLN A 488 32.01 -27.48 34.28
N GLY A 489 32.11 -26.68 33.23
CA GLY A 489 31.93 -25.22 33.22
C GLY A 489 33.23 -24.46 33.53
N VAL A 490 34.39 -25.00 33.18
CA VAL A 490 35.67 -24.29 33.26
C VAL A 490 35.72 -23.18 32.20
N VAL A 491 35.79 -21.92 32.62
CA VAL A 491 35.91 -20.77 31.68
C VAL A 491 37.34 -20.29 31.67
N GLN A 492 37.95 -20.20 30.49
CA GLN A 492 39.35 -19.76 30.33
C GLN A 492 39.45 -18.68 29.26
N PHE A 493 40.20 -17.62 29.59
CA PHE A 493 40.63 -16.55 28.69
C PHE A 493 42.11 -16.75 28.39
N GLU A 494 42.47 -16.82 27.10
CA GLU A 494 43.84 -17.00 26.64
C GLU A 494 44.24 -15.81 25.75
N ASP A 495 44.99 -14.90 26.30
CA ASP A 495 45.53 -13.69 25.63
C ASP A 495 44.47 -12.87 24.89
N VAL A 496 43.31 -12.67 25.56
CA VAL A 496 42.12 -12.07 24.96
C VAL A 496 42.24 -10.57 24.80
N SER A 497 42.07 -10.06 23.58
CA SER A 497 41.91 -8.65 23.28
C SER A 497 40.55 -8.43 22.58
N PHE A 498 39.92 -7.29 22.87
CA PHE A 498 38.65 -6.96 22.28
C PHE A 498 38.49 -5.47 21.99
N ARG A 499 37.99 -5.16 20.79
CA ARG A 499 37.62 -3.81 20.33
C ARG A 499 36.17 -3.78 19.88
N TYR A 500 35.41 -2.80 20.32
CA TYR A 500 34.06 -2.58 19.81
C TYR A 500 34.07 -2.17 18.32
N PRO A 501 33.08 -2.58 17.54
CA PRO A 501 32.96 -2.14 16.14
C PRO A 501 32.97 -0.61 16.02
N GLY A 502 33.85 -0.06 15.20
CA GLY A 502 34.00 1.37 14.99
C GLY A 502 34.76 2.15 16.07
N ALA A 503 35.29 1.48 17.09
CA ALA A 503 36.16 2.12 18.11
C ALA A 503 37.61 2.23 17.64
N ASP A 504 38.30 3.29 18.06
CA ASP A 504 39.69 3.55 17.72
C ASP A 504 40.70 2.77 18.59
N SER A 505 40.30 2.31 19.79
CA SER A 505 41.16 1.62 20.76
C SER A 505 40.52 0.35 21.28
N ASP A 506 41.35 -0.55 21.79
CA ASP A 506 40.90 -1.78 22.43
C ASP A 506 40.22 -1.49 23.76
N ALA A 507 39.11 -2.16 24.04
CA ALA A 507 38.40 -2.10 25.31
C ALA A 507 38.95 -3.11 26.32
N LEU A 508 39.61 -4.16 25.84
CA LEU A 508 40.34 -5.15 26.62
C LEU A 508 41.62 -5.52 25.89
N GLU A 509 42.74 -5.65 26.63
CA GLU A 509 44.05 -5.96 26.09
C GLU A 509 44.70 -7.10 26.89
N HIS A 510 45.07 -8.18 26.20
CA HIS A 510 45.90 -9.29 26.68
C HIS A 510 45.40 -9.93 28.01
N ILE A 511 44.08 -10.16 28.11
CA ILE A 511 43.45 -10.73 29.32
C ILE A 511 43.65 -12.24 29.38
N SER A 512 44.25 -12.76 30.47
CA SER A 512 44.43 -14.21 30.67
C SER A 512 44.09 -14.63 32.07
N PHE A 513 43.08 -15.51 32.22
CA PHE A 513 42.69 -16.12 33.49
C PHE A 513 41.90 -17.41 33.30
N THR A 514 41.71 -18.18 34.38
CA THR A 514 40.84 -19.35 34.39
C THR A 514 39.92 -19.28 35.58
N ALA A 515 38.62 -19.47 35.37
CA ALA A 515 37.59 -19.62 36.39
C ALA A 515 37.14 -21.09 36.46
N LYS A 516 37.08 -21.68 37.65
CA LYS A 516 36.84 -23.11 37.85
C LYS A 516 35.52 -23.40 38.56
N PRO A 517 34.94 -24.60 38.37
CA PRO A 517 33.80 -25.05 39.13
C PRO A 517 34.06 -25.03 40.67
N GLY A 518 33.04 -24.67 41.44
CA GLY A 518 33.14 -24.53 42.89
C GLY A 518 33.87 -23.28 43.35
N GLU A 519 34.43 -22.49 42.42
CA GLU A 519 35.14 -21.25 42.74
C GLU A 519 34.34 -20.02 42.30
N THR A 520 34.48 -18.94 43.10
CA THR A 520 33.97 -17.63 42.74
C THR A 520 35.12 -16.77 42.22
N THR A 521 35.04 -16.35 40.94
CA THR A 521 35.94 -15.37 40.34
C THR A 521 35.24 -14.01 40.32
N ALA A 522 35.83 -13.04 41.02
CA ALA A 522 35.28 -11.68 41.05
C ALA A 522 36.09 -10.74 40.15
N ILE A 523 35.44 -9.82 39.45
CA ILE A 523 36.05 -8.82 38.59
C ILE A 523 35.75 -7.45 39.18
N ILE A 524 36.80 -6.69 39.49
CA ILE A 524 36.70 -5.34 40.09
C ILE A 524 37.59 -4.37 39.32
N GLY A 525 37.31 -3.08 39.42
CA GLY A 525 38.09 -2.01 38.81
C GLY A 525 37.25 -0.73 38.66
N SER A 526 37.88 0.31 38.13
CA SER A 526 37.27 1.63 37.93
C SER A 526 36.05 1.56 36.97
N THR A 527 35.20 2.60 36.97
CA THR A 527 34.09 2.68 36.02
C THR A 527 34.63 2.85 34.60
N GLY A 528 34.19 2.04 33.68
CA GLY A 528 34.64 2.08 32.28
C GLY A 528 35.86 1.24 31.96
N CYS A 529 36.48 0.53 32.92
CA CYS A 529 37.69 -0.28 32.69
C CYS A 529 37.44 -1.63 31.94
N GLY A 530 36.23 -1.91 31.45
CA GLY A 530 35.97 -3.08 30.63
C GLY A 530 35.34 -4.29 31.35
N LYS A 531 34.88 -4.18 32.62
CA LYS A 531 34.30 -5.33 33.40
C LYS A 531 33.12 -6.02 32.71
N SER A 532 32.09 -5.27 32.34
CA SER A 532 30.90 -5.83 31.65
C SER A 532 31.27 -6.31 30.26
N THR A 533 32.22 -5.66 29.58
CA THR A 533 32.75 -6.09 28.29
C THR A 533 33.33 -7.49 28.39
N LEU A 534 34.21 -7.72 29.40
CA LEU A 534 34.83 -9.02 29.63
C LEU A 534 33.78 -10.09 29.93
N LEU A 535 32.76 -9.78 30.74
CA LEU A 535 31.69 -10.73 31.05
C LEU A 535 30.86 -11.07 29.80
N ASN A 536 30.61 -10.10 28.90
CA ASN A 536 29.82 -10.27 27.70
C ASN A 536 30.49 -11.10 26.59
N LEU A 537 31.80 -11.34 26.67
CA LEU A 537 32.52 -12.23 25.76
C LEU A 537 32.24 -13.71 26.07
N ILE A 538 31.91 -14.06 27.32
CA ILE A 538 31.63 -15.46 27.71
C ILE A 538 30.37 -16.01 27.02
N PRO A 539 29.19 -15.31 27.04
CA PRO A 539 28.01 -15.74 26.28
C PRO A 539 28.14 -15.47 24.79
N ARG A 540 29.30 -15.03 24.31
CA ARG A 540 29.55 -14.70 22.90
C ARG A 540 28.57 -13.63 22.37
N PHE A 541 28.31 -12.57 23.17
CA PHE A 541 27.56 -11.40 22.68
C PHE A 541 28.39 -10.55 21.72
N TYR A 542 29.70 -10.73 21.78
CA TYR A 542 30.73 -10.23 20.86
C TYR A 542 31.81 -11.30 20.67
N ASP A 543 32.41 -11.39 19.50
CA ASP A 543 33.59 -12.20 19.26
C ASP A 543 34.88 -11.42 19.62
N VAL A 544 35.87 -12.09 20.19
CA VAL A 544 37.16 -11.48 20.53
C VAL A 544 37.92 -11.06 19.27
N THR A 545 38.66 -9.96 19.34
CA THR A 545 39.53 -9.48 18.25
C THR A 545 40.90 -10.13 18.25
N GLY A 546 41.34 -10.65 19.40
CA GLY A 546 42.58 -11.42 19.58
C GLY A 546 42.43 -12.44 20.69
N GLY A 547 43.19 -13.53 20.60
CA GLY A 547 43.11 -14.62 21.57
C GLY A 547 41.84 -15.49 21.45
N LYS A 548 41.47 -16.19 22.50
CA LYS A 548 40.27 -17.03 22.57
C LYS A 548 39.66 -17.11 23.96
N VAL A 549 38.34 -17.28 24.02
CA VAL A 549 37.58 -17.65 25.21
C VAL A 549 37.12 -19.06 25.04
N THR A 550 37.37 -19.93 26.02
CA THR A 550 36.96 -21.32 25.98
C THR A 550 36.08 -21.69 27.16
N VAL A 551 35.17 -22.64 26.94
CA VAL A 551 34.40 -23.33 28.00
C VAL A 551 34.76 -24.80 27.91
N ASP A 552 35.32 -25.34 29.00
CA ASP A 552 35.85 -26.72 29.04
C ASP A 552 36.84 -27.04 27.92
N GLY A 553 37.68 -26.04 27.54
CA GLY A 553 38.69 -26.15 26.49
C GLY A 553 38.20 -25.97 25.06
N ILE A 554 36.89 -25.84 24.84
CA ILE A 554 36.29 -25.60 23.51
C ILE A 554 36.12 -24.08 23.34
N ASP A 555 36.60 -23.53 22.21
CA ASP A 555 36.41 -22.10 21.88
C ASP A 555 34.91 -21.80 21.72
N VAL A 556 34.44 -20.74 22.35
CA VAL A 556 33.02 -20.33 22.25
C VAL A 556 32.57 -20.05 20.82
N ARG A 557 33.52 -19.75 19.91
CA ARG A 557 33.26 -19.53 18.48
C ARG A 557 32.97 -20.84 17.73
N GLU A 558 33.46 -21.97 18.26
CA GLU A 558 33.28 -23.31 17.69
C GLU A 558 32.07 -24.03 18.28
N MET A 559 31.35 -23.41 19.23
CA MET A 559 30.16 -23.96 19.85
C MET A 559 28.90 -23.34 19.22
N PRO A 560 27.82 -24.14 18.98
CA PRO A 560 26.50 -23.56 18.71
C PRO A 560 26.06 -22.68 19.88
N GLN A 561 25.54 -21.47 19.55
CA GLN A 561 25.14 -20.49 20.59
C GLN A 561 24.11 -21.08 21.58
N ALA A 562 23.14 -21.86 21.09
CA ALA A 562 22.15 -22.51 21.94
C ALA A 562 22.81 -23.42 23.00
N GLN A 563 23.80 -24.23 22.60
CA GLN A 563 24.54 -25.11 23.51
C GLN A 563 25.37 -24.33 24.53
N LEU A 564 26.07 -23.26 24.06
CA LEU A 564 26.81 -22.38 24.95
C LEU A 564 25.85 -21.73 25.97
N HIS A 565 24.76 -21.16 25.51
CA HIS A 565 23.80 -20.48 26.37
C HIS A 565 23.12 -21.44 27.37
N ASP A 566 22.92 -22.71 27.02
CA ASP A 566 22.37 -23.71 27.96
C ASP A 566 23.27 -23.93 29.16
N LEU A 567 24.56 -23.80 29.00
CA LEU A 567 25.53 -23.90 30.11
C LEU A 567 25.57 -22.67 31.00
N LEU A 568 25.03 -21.53 30.54
CA LEU A 568 25.19 -20.23 31.20
C LEU A 568 23.91 -19.75 31.90
N GLY A 569 24.03 -19.18 33.06
CA GLY A 569 23.01 -18.39 33.76
C GLY A 569 23.47 -16.94 33.83
N TYR A 570 22.91 -16.06 33.02
CA TYR A 570 23.32 -14.65 32.92
C TYR A 570 22.35 -13.71 33.64
N VAL A 571 22.89 -12.85 34.47
CA VAL A 571 22.14 -11.81 35.19
C VAL A 571 22.73 -10.45 34.81
N PRO A 572 22.02 -9.64 34.03
CA PRO A 572 22.50 -8.33 33.58
C PRO A 572 22.50 -7.32 34.73
N GLN A 573 23.28 -6.23 34.59
CA GLN A 573 23.37 -5.13 35.53
C GLN A 573 21.99 -4.51 35.84
N LYS A 574 21.13 -4.34 34.83
CA LYS A 574 19.74 -3.91 35.01
C LYS A 574 18.82 -5.13 34.84
N GLY A 575 18.15 -5.54 35.91
CA GLY A 575 17.18 -6.62 35.87
C GLY A 575 16.05 -6.31 34.86
N VAL A 576 15.88 -7.16 33.84
CA VAL A 576 14.83 -7.07 32.86
C VAL A 576 13.80 -8.15 33.10
N LEU A 577 12.54 -7.77 33.23
CA LEU A 577 11.41 -8.67 33.36
C LEU A 577 10.46 -8.52 32.17
N PHE A 578 9.92 -9.64 31.74
CA PHE A 578 8.94 -9.70 30.65
C PHE A 578 7.52 -9.61 31.18
N SER A 579 6.61 -9.10 30.35
CA SER A 579 5.17 -9.12 30.65
C SER A 579 4.69 -10.55 30.82
N GLY A 580 3.92 -10.81 31.85
CA GLY A 580 3.43 -12.15 32.20
C GLY A 580 3.26 -12.29 33.70
N THR A 581 3.59 -13.45 34.27
CA THR A 581 3.56 -13.70 35.73
C THR A 581 4.98 -13.75 36.30
N ILE A 582 5.11 -13.75 37.63
CA ILE A 582 6.39 -14.03 38.28
C ILE A 582 6.87 -15.43 37.90
N ASP A 583 6.01 -16.44 37.95
CA ASP A 583 6.32 -17.82 37.56
C ASP A 583 6.86 -17.89 36.12
N SER A 584 6.18 -17.30 35.14
CA SER A 584 6.64 -17.28 33.76
C SER A 584 7.99 -16.61 33.57
N ASN A 585 8.30 -15.59 34.39
CA ASN A 585 9.59 -14.93 34.38
C ASN A 585 10.70 -15.81 35.00
N LEU A 586 10.40 -16.59 36.02
CA LEU A 586 11.39 -17.49 36.63
C LEU A 586 11.65 -18.74 35.78
N LYS A 587 10.64 -19.23 35.06
CA LYS A 587 10.73 -20.33 34.10
C LYS A 587 11.31 -19.93 32.74
N PHE A 588 11.56 -18.65 32.50
CA PHE A 588 12.06 -18.13 31.22
C PHE A 588 13.38 -18.79 30.76
N GLY A 589 14.18 -19.32 31.68
CA GLY A 589 15.46 -19.96 31.40
C GLY A 589 15.39 -21.34 30.76
N GLY A 590 14.22 -21.99 30.71
CA GLY A 590 14.03 -23.31 30.12
C GLY A 590 12.61 -23.82 30.29
N GLU A 591 12.13 -24.65 29.32
CA GLU A 591 10.77 -25.21 29.34
C GLU A 591 10.60 -26.29 30.43
N ASP A 592 11.67 -26.96 30.81
CA ASP A 592 11.66 -28.09 31.80
C ASP A 592 11.81 -27.65 33.26
N ILE A 593 11.82 -26.33 33.54
CA ILE A 593 11.97 -25.80 34.89
C ILE A 593 10.71 -26.13 35.72
N THR A 594 10.89 -26.92 36.76
CA THR A 594 9.80 -27.37 37.66
C THR A 594 9.43 -26.30 38.68
N ASP A 595 8.21 -26.33 39.22
CA ASP A 595 7.76 -25.46 40.30
C ASP A 595 8.68 -25.54 41.54
N ALA A 596 9.17 -26.74 41.86
CA ALA A 596 10.12 -26.93 42.96
C ALA A 596 11.43 -26.17 42.76
N GLN A 597 11.96 -26.13 41.53
CA GLN A 597 13.13 -25.35 41.17
C GLN A 597 12.83 -23.84 41.25
N VAL A 598 11.66 -23.39 40.83
CA VAL A 598 11.20 -21.99 40.92
C VAL A 598 11.15 -21.54 42.37
N HIS A 599 10.51 -22.34 43.24
CA HIS A 599 10.41 -22.02 44.68
C HIS A 599 11.78 -22.03 45.36
N LYS A 600 12.64 -22.98 45.07
CA LYS A 600 14.01 -23.08 45.58
C LYS A 600 14.83 -21.86 45.11
N ALA A 601 14.75 -21.49 43.84
CA ALA A 601 15.47 -20.31 43.30
C ALA A 601 14.98 -19.00 43.91
N ALA A 602 13.68 -18.85 44.11
CA ALA A 602 13.11 -17.69 44.78
C ALA A 602 13.60 -17.57 46.25
N ALA A 603 13.69 -18.67 46.97
CA ALA A 603 14.21 -18.70 48.35
C ALA A 603 15.69 -18.30 48.40
N ILE A 604 16.54 -18.85 47.53
CA ILE A 604 17.94 -18.50 47.42
C ILE A 604 18.12 -17.01 47.09
N ALA A 605 17.35 -16.50 46.12
CA ALA A 605 17.37 -15.09 45.69
C ALA A 605 16.71 -14.14 46.72
N GLN A 606 16.30 -14.63 47.89
CA GLN A 606 15.58 -13.87 48.93
C GLN A 606 14.33 -13.16 48.38
N ALA A 607 13.62 -13.85 47.44
CA ALA A 607 12.46 -13.28 46.76
C ALA A 607 11.12 -13.78 47.32
N THR A 608 11.11 -14.89 48.07
CA THR A 608 9.89 -15.56 48.58
C THR A 608 8.98 -14.61 49.34
N ASP A 609 9.51 -13.84 50.30
CA ASP A 609 8.71 -12.99 51.17
C ASP A 609 7.87 -11.96 50.40
N PHE A 610 8.45 -11.28 49.42
CA PHE A 610 7.69 -10.30 48.64
C PHE A 610 6.80 -10.95 47.55
N ILE A 611 7.11 -12.16 47.09
CA ILE A 611 6.28 -12.91 46.18
C ILE A 611 5.02 -13.37 46.90
N GLU A 612 5.15 -14.02 48.04
CA GLU A 612 4.03 -14.53 48.84
C GLU A 612 3.19 -13.42 49.46
N ALA A 613 3.77 -12.24 49.72
CA ALA A 613 3.01 -11.07 50.16
C ALA A 613 2.07 -10.49 49.08
N LYS A 614 2.15 -10.93 47.79
CA LYS A 614 1.24 -10.53 46.73
C LYS A 614 0.01 -11.44 46.74
N SER A 615 -1.14 -10.88 46.31
CA SER A 615 -2.44 -11.58 46.34
C SER A 615 -2.46 -12.90 45.54
N GLU A 616 -1.71 -12.96 44.44
CA GLU A 616 -1.66 -14.12 43.56
C GLU A 616 -0.31 -14.85 43.62
N SER A 617 0.55 -14.48 44.59
CA SER A 617 1.88 -15.09 44.82
C SER A 617 2.67 -15.20 43.49
N TYR A 618 3.11 -16.36 43.08
CA TYR A 618 3.89 -16.60 41.87
C TYR A 618 3.10 -16.33 40.58
N GLN A 619 1.77 -16.33 40.62
CA GLN A 619 0.92 -15.98 39.45
C GLN A 619 0.66 -14.46 39.37
N SER A 620 1.20 -13.66 40.28
CA SER A 620 1.06 -12.20 40.25
C SER A 620 1.61 -11.60 38.94
N PRO A 621 0.86 -10.68 38.32
CA PRO A 621 1.25 -10.12 37.03
C PRO A 621 2.48 -9.22 37.11
N ILE A 622 3.36 -9.34 36.15
CA ILE A 622 4.48 -8.45 35.88
C ILE A 622 4.13 -7.59 34.65
N ALA A 623 4.10 -6.28 34.86
CA ALA A 623 3.90 -5.32 33.79
C ALA A 623 5.14 -5.22 32.87
N GLN A 624 4.99 -4.62 31.70
CA GLN A 624 6.05 -4.43 30.74
C GLN A 624 7.29 -3.79 31.36
N GLY A 625 8.45 -4.43 31.20
CA GLY A 625 9.72 -4.00 31.81
C GLY A 625 9.71 -4.05 33.34
N GLY A 626 8.74 -4.72 33.97
CA GLY A 626 8.63 -4.82 35.41
C GLY A 626 8.32 -3.49 36.10
N SER A 627 7.58 -2.57 35.49
CA SER A 627 7.28 -1.25 36.02
C SER A 627 6.50 -1.27 37.35
N ASN A 628 5.86 -2.39 37.68
CA ASN A 628 5.08 -2.60 38.92
C ASN A 628 5.85 -3.30 40.04
N VAL A 629 7.18 -3.44 39.92
CA VAL A 629 8.08 -3.97 40.97
C VAL A 629 9.27 -3.06 41.16
N SER A 630 9.81 -3.02 42.39
CA SER A 630 10.95 -2.17 42.73
C SER A 630 12.25 -2.65 42.07
N GLY A 631 13.28 -1.79 41.98
CA GLY A 631 14.58 -2.14 41.40
C GLY A 631 15.22 -3.36 42.04
N GLY A 632 15.24 -3.43 43.36
CA GLY A 632 15.77 -4.56 44.12
C GLY A 632 14.93 -5.83 43.94
N GLN A 633 13.60 -5.73 43.79
CA GLN A 633 12.75 -6.88 43.47
C GLN A 633 13.01 -7.39 42.03
N LYS A 634 13.16 -6.50 41.04
CA LYS A 634 13.55 -6.88 39.66
C LYS A 634 14.86 -7.66 39.67
N GLN A 635 15.84 -7.16 40.41
CA GLN A 635 17.15 -7.77 40.47
C GLN A 635 17.09 -9.16 41.12
N ARG A 636 16.35 -9.33 42.24
CA ARG A 636 16.16 -10.62 42.89
C ARG A 636 15.43 -11.63 41.98
N LEU A 637 14.41 -11.20 41.23
CA LEU A 637 13.74 -12.05 40.26
C LEU A 637 14.65 -12.44 39.08
N SER A 638 15.50 -11.54 38.61
CA SER A 638 16.51 -11.84 37.57
C SER A 638 17.56 -12.84 38.07
N ILE A 639 18.00 -12.72 39.30
CA ILE A 639 18.89 -13.68 39.95
C ILE A 639 18.19 -15.02 40.13
N ALA A 640 16.94 -15.04 40.61
CA ALA A 640 16.14 -16.27 40.74
C ALA A 640 15.94 -17.00 39.39
N ARG A 641 15.72 -16.26 38.28
CA ARG A 641 15.65 -16.81 36.93
C ARG A 641 16.91 -17.58 36.54
N ALA A 642 18.08 -17.00 36.80
CA ALA A 642 19.36 -17.66 36.52
C ALA A 642 19.59 -18.89 37.39
N ILE A 643 19.19 -18.84 38.66
CA ILE A 643 19.31 -19.96 39.61
C ILE A 643 18.34 -21.08 39.25
N ALA A 644 17.09 -20.76 38.82
CA ALA A 644 16.09 -21.75 38.44
C ALA A 644 16.54 -22.63 37.26
N LYS A 645 17.33 -22.08 36.33
CA LYS A 645 17.94 -22.78 35.20
C LYS A 645 18.98 -23.82 35.63
N ASN A 646 19.61 -23.65 36.78
CA ASN A 646 20.68 -24.49 37.34
C ASN A 646 21.84 -24.74 36.34
N PRO A 647 22.47 -23.67 35.80
CA PRO A 647 23.52 -23.75 34.80
C PRO A 647 24.86 -24.21 35.39
N LYS A 648 25.83 -24.53 34.50
CA LYS A 648 27.22 -24.85 34.91
C LYS A 648 28.06 -23.60 35.20
N VAL A 649 27.72 -22.45 34.60
CA VAL A 649 28.41 -21.17 34.78
C VAL A 649 27.41 -20.09 35.11
N TYR A 650 27.60 -19.40 36.22
CA TYR A 650 26.80 -18.24 36.59
C TYR A 650 27.58 -16.95 36.29
N LEU A 651 26.95 -16.03 35.61
CA LEU A 651 27.51 -14.73 35.23
C LEU A 651 26.65 -13.60 35.84
N PHE A 652 27.22 -12.85 36.76
CA PHE A 652 26.54 -11.74 37.42
C PHE A 652 27.22 -10.41 37.08
N ASP A 653 26.54 -9.54 36.33
CA ASP A 653 27.02 -8.23 35.99
C ASP A 653 26.48 -7.18 37.01
N ASP A 654 27.29 -6.81 38.00
CA ASP A 654 26.98 -5.84 39.08
C ASP A 654 25.58 -6.05 39.70
N SER A 655 25.13 -7.32 39.75
CA SER A 655 23.76 -7.69 40.06
C SER A 655 23.38 -7.52 41.53
N PHE A 656 24.34 -7.30 42.40
CA PHE A 656 24.13 -7.18 43.84
C PHE A 656 24.10 -5.74 44.34
N SER A 657 24.51 -4.77 43.52
CA SER A 657 24.63 -3.34 43.91
C SER A 657 23.29 -2.69 44.25
N ALA A 658 22.18 -3.19 43.69
CA ALA A 658 20.81 -2.70 43.91
C ALA A 658 20.16 -3.29 45.18
N LEU A 659 20.85 -4.20 45.89
CA LEU A 659 20.34 -4.86 47.09
C LEU A 659 20.83 -4.13 48.35
N ASP A 660 20.03 -4.21 49.41
CA ASP A 660 20.47 -3.81 50.75
C ASP A 660 21.51 -4.80 51.33
N TYR A 661 22.36 -4.33 52.19
CA TYR A 661 23.50 -5.10 52.72
C TYR A 661 23.10 -6.47 53.33
N LYS A 662 22.00 -6.51 54.10
CA LYS A 662 21.54 -7.72 54.77
C LYS A 662 21.06 -8.77 53.75
N THR A 663 20.25 -8.34 52.75
CA THR A 663 19.78 -9.19 51.67
C THR A 663 20.94 -9.69 50.83
N ASP A 664 21.90 -8.84 50.45
CA ASP A 664 23.08 -9.20 49.67
C ASP A 664 23.91 -10.31 50.36
N VAL A 665 24.25 -10.14 51.63
CA VAL A 665 25.03 -11.14 52.39
C VAL A 665 24.29 -12.46 52.51
N THR A 666 22.98 -12.43 52.80
CA THR A 666 22.18 -13.64 52.96
C THR A 666 22.05 -14.39 51.61
N LEU A 667 21.79 -13.65 50.56
CA LEU A 667 21.68 -14.21 49.19
C LEU A 667 22.98 -14.87 48.75
N ARG A 668 24.13 -14.19 48.91
CA ARG A 668 25.44 -14.74 48.52
C ARG A 668 25.80 -16.01 49.29
N ARG A 669 25.49 -16.05 50.62
CA ARG A 669 25.68 -17.26 51.40
C ARG A 669 24.82 -18.42 50.91
N ALA A 670 23.55 -18.16 50.59
CA ALA A 670 22.65 -19.17 50.01
C ALA A 670 23.07 -19.61 48.61
N LEU A 671 23.54 -18.66 47.79
CA LEU A 671 24.04 -18.93 46.44
C LEU A 671 25.29 -19.83 46.47
N LYS A 672 26.26 -19.56 47.37
CA LYS A 672 27.46 -20.38 47.51
C LYS A 672 27.15 -21.85 47.80
N ALA A 673 26.16 -22.14 48.64
CA ALA A 673 25.73 -23.48 48.92
C ALA A 673 25.04 -24.21 47.74
N GLN A 674 24.48 -23.44 46.78
CA GLN A 674 23.87 -23.98 45.58
C GLN A 674 24.85 -24.17 44.42
N THR A 675 25.99 -23.46 44.43
CA THR A 675 26.95 -23.33 43.30
C THR A 675 28.23 -24.11 43.53
N ASP A 676 28.28 -25.05 44.51
CA ASP A 676 29.47 -25.85 44.86
C ASP A 676 30.08 -26.60 43.67
N ASN A 677 29.26 -26.93 42.64
CA ASN A 677 29.69 -27.63 41.45
C ASN A 677 29.57 -26.76 40.16
N ALA A 678 29.45 -25.45 40.31
CA ALA A 678 29.34 -24.52 39.19
C ALA A 678 30.39 -23.39 39.29
N THR A 679 30.77 -22.87 38.16
CA THR A 679 31.66 -21.71 38.09
C THR A 679 30.84 -20.43 38.30
N VAL A 680 31.29 -19.56 39.16
CA VAL A 680 30.65 -18.30 39.48
C VAL A 680 31.55 -17.13 39.09
N ILE A 681 31.11 -16.28 38.18
CA ILE A 681 31.84 -15.07 37.77
C ILE A 681 31.00 -13.84 38.12
N ILE A 682 31.52 -12.95 38.94
CA ILE A 682 30.82 -11.78 39.49
C ILE A 682 31.57 -10.51 39.09
N VAL A 683 30.95 -9.64 38.34
CA VAL A 683 31.38 -8.25 38.24
C VAL A 683 30.84 -7.48 39.43
N ALA A 684 31.72 -6.80 40.16
CA ALA A 684 31.33 -6.01 41.34
C ALA A 684 32.00 -4.64 41.35
N GLN A 685 31.29 -3.68 41.96
CA GLN A 685 31.81 -2.35 42.26
C GLN A 685 32.18 -2.19 43.75
N ARG A 686 31.67 -3.10 44.61
CA ARG A 686 31.89 -3.03 46.05
C ARG A 686 32.90 -4.09 46.48
N ILE A 687 33.89 -3.68 47.25
CA ILE A 687 34.88 -4.58 47.87
C ILE A 687 34.20 -5.64 48.77
N SER A 688 33.18 -5.26 49.53
CA SER A 688 32.40 -6.18 50.36
C SER A 688 31.79 -7.37 49.59
N THR A 689 31.59 -7.21 48.30
CA THR A 689 31.06 -8.28 47.42
C THR A 689 32.14 -9.30 47.05
N VAL A 690 33.40 -8.88 46.97
CA VAL A 690 34.51 -9.69 46.42
C VAL A 690 35.47 -10.20 47.51
N LEU A 691 35.35 -9.77 48.78
CA LEU A 691 36.25 -10.16 49.89
C LEU A 691 36.49 -11.66 50.03
N HIS A 692 35.46 -12.47 49.79
CA HIS A 692 35.49 -13.92 49.95
C HIS A 692 35.59 -14.69 48.64
N ALA A 693 35.91 -14.00 47.53
CA ALA A 693 36.10 -14.66 46.24
C ALA A 693 37.42 -15.47 46.25
N ASN A 694 37.38 -16.62 45.60
CA ASN A 694 38.56 -17.51 45.47
C ASN A 694 39.61 -16.85 44.58
N GLN A 695 39.18 -16.05 43.61
CA GLN A 695 40.02 -15.28 42.74
C GLN A 695 39.39 -13.90 42.46
N ILE A 696 40.17 -12.85 42.58
CA ILE A 696 39.79 -11.48 42.23
C ILE A 696 40.68 -11.05 41.07
N LEU A 697 40.03 -10.54 39.99
CA LEU A 697 40.67 -9.93 38.84
C LEU A 697 40.48 -8.42 38.94
N VAL A 698 41.60 -7.70 38.96
CA VAL A 698 41.59 -6.24 39.00
C VAL A 698 41.85 -5.72 37.61
N LEU A 699 40.85 -5.04 37.06
CA LEU A 699 40.93 -4.43 35.74
C LEU A 699 41.17 -2.93 35.86
N ASP A 700 42.13 -2.42 35.10
CA ASP A 700 42.35 -1.00 34.91
C ASP A 700 42.67 -0.71 33.44
N GLU A 701 42.01 0.31 32.87
CA GLU A 701 42.15 0.72 31.46
C GLU A 701 42.19 -0.46 30.45
N GLY A 702 41.31 -1.47 30.63
CA GLY A 702 41.21 -2.64 29.74
C GLY A 702 42.26 -3.73 30.01
N ARG A 703 43.13 -3.60 30.99
CA ARG A 703 44.19 -4.56 31.29
C ARG A 703 44.00 -5.22 32.65
N LEU A 704 44.48 -6.44 32.79
CA LEU A 704 44.50 -7.16 34.05
C LEU A 704 45.74 -6.75 34.86
N VAL A 705 45.59 -5.85 35.84
CA VAL A 705 46.66 -5.32 36.64
C VAL A 705 46.92 -6.11 37.94
N GLY A 706 45.94 -6.91 38.38
CA GLY A 706 46.07 -7.75 39.56
C GLY A 706 45.23 -9.00 39.50
N LYS A 707 45.75 -10.13 40.00
CA LYS A 707 45.05 -11.42 40.08
C LYS A 707 45.46 -12.14 41.38
N GLY A 708 44.49 -12.51 42.20
CA GLY A 708 44.76 -13.22 43.47
C GLY A 708 43.58 -13.19 44.42
N THR A 709 43.80 -13.60 45.66
CA THR A 709 42.85 -13.42 46.77
C THR A 709 42.89 -11.99 47.30
N HIS A 710 41.90 -11.60 48.11
CA HIS A 710 41.90 -10.30 48.79
C HIS A 710 43.20 -10.01 49.53
N ALA A 711 43.67 -10.97 50.34
CA ALA A 711 44.91 -10.85 51.09
C ALA A 711 46.14 -10.66 50.19
N GLN A 712 46.24 -11.38 49.09
CA GLN A 712 47.34 -11.25 48.14
C GLN A 712 47.34 -9.90 47.44
N LEU A 713 46.17 -9.42 47.01
CA LEU A 713 46.04 -8.17 46.29
C LEU A 713 46.26 -6.94 47.19
N MET A 714 45.90 -7.05 48.46
CA MET A 714 46.21 -6.00 49.46
C MET A 714 47.71 -5.78 49.67
N VAL A 715 48.55 -6.74 49.25
CA VAL A 715 49.99 -6.64 49.28
C VAL A 715 50.61 -6.27 47.96
N SER A 716 50.09 -6.87 46.87
CA SER A 716 50.74 -6.88 45.55
C SER A 716 50.18 -5.90 44.52
N CYS A 717 48.92 -5.38 44.71
CA CYS A 717 48.24 -4.57 43.70
C CYS A 717 47.85 -3.19 44.23
N PRO A 718 48.56 -2.12 43.84
CA PRO A 718 48.28 -0.75 44.28
C PRO A 718 46.84 -0.29 43.92
N GLU A 719 46.36 -0.63 42.74
CA GLU A 719 45.03 -0.27 42.24
C GLU A 719 43.92 -0.91 43.11
N TYR A 720 44.12 -2.17 43.53
CA TYR A 720 43.20 -2.82 44.46
C TYR A 720 43.23 -2.19 45.85
N GLN A 721 44.41 -1.86 46.34
CA GLN A 721 44.54 -1.17 47.63
C GLN A 721 43.81 0.19 47.63
N GLU A 722 43.91 0.95 46.55
CA GLU A 722 43.23 2.21 46.40
C GLU A 722 41.71 2.06 46.48
N ILE A 723 41.16 1.10 45.69
CA ILE A 723 39.74 0.76 45.74
C ILE A 723 39.32 0.29 47.13
N ALA A 724 40.10 -0.57 47.77
CA ALA A 724 39.80 -1.08 49.12
C ALA A 724 39.80 0.02 50.17
N ARG A 725 40.79 0.89 50.16
CA ARG A 725 40.91 2.03 51.10
C ARG A 725 39.82 3.08 50.91
N SER A 726 39.29 3.21 49.69
CA SER A 726 38.20 4.14 49.43
C SER A 726 36.83 3.64 49.95
N GLN A 727 36.69 2.33 50.18
CA GLN A 727 35.39 1.70 50.49
C GLN A 727 35.35 1.07 51.91
N LEU A 728 36.47 0.61 52.46
CA LEU A 728 36.52 -0.02 53.75
C LEU A 728 36.95 0.98 54.86
N SER A 729 36.34 0.85 56.04
CA SER A 729 36.72 1.63 57.17
C SER A 729 38.09 1.18 57.71
N GLN A 730 38.81 2.07 58.45
CA GLN A 730 40.10 1.74 59.08
C GLN A 730 40.04 0.54 60.04
N LYS A 731 38.88 0.30 60.67
CA LYS A 731 38.66 -0.86 61.56
C LYS A 731 38.52 -2.16 60.74
N GLU A 732 37.87 -2.13 59.63
CA GLU A 732 37.72 -3.29 58.70
C GLU A 732 39.06 -3.67 58.05
N LEU A 733 39.85 -2.68 57.64
CA LEU A 733 41.22 -2.87 57.14
C LEU A 733 42.16 -3.44 58.18
N ALA A 734 42.03 -3.03 59.46
CA ALA A 734 42.87 -3.52 60.60
C ALA A 734 42.47 -4.95 61.00
N LEU A 735 41.20 -5.33 60.92
CA LEU A 735 40.73 -6.72 61.13
C LEU A 735 41.22 -7.68 60.09
N ASP A 736 41.29 -7.22 58.83
CA ASP A 736 41.81 -8.01 57.71
C ASP A 736 43.31 -8.26 57.83
N THR A 737 44.12 -7.30 58.29
CA THR A 737 45.53 -7.52 58.51
C THR A 737 45.81 -8.52 59.67
N LEU A 738 44.97 -8.57 60.67
CA LEU A 738 45.10 -9.53 61.82
C LEU A 738 44.64 -10.96 61.37
N ASN A 739 43.70 -11.12 60.39
CA ASN A 739 43.31 -12.41 59.86
C ASN A 739 44.32 -12.99 58.86
N THR A 740 45.00 -12.13 58.10
CA THR A 740 46.06 -12.52 57.17
C THR A 740 47.31 -13.02 57.86
N GLU A 741 47.65 -12.50 59.08
CA GLU A 741 48.72 -12.99 59.87
C GLU A 741 48.47 -14.37 60.53
N LYS A 742 47.16 -14.75 60.70
CA LYS A 742 46.76 -16.03 61.28
C LYS A 742 46.64 -17.15 60.27
N GLU A 743 46.47 -16.85 58.95
CA GLU A 743 46.45 -17.84 57.83
C GLU A 743 47.86 -18.06 57.26
N GLY A 744 48.87 -17.30 57.66
CA GLY A 744 50.28 -17.45 57.27
C GLY A 744 51.18 -18.20 58.30
N GLU A 745 50.63 -18.59 59.45
CA GLU A 745 51.21 -19.55 60.35
C GLU A 745 50.52 -20.92 60.23
#